data_246277109330d4173911ffcfcbe3a787
#
_entry.id   246277109330d4173911ffcfcbe3a787
#
_cell.length_a   1.000
_cell.length_b   1.000
_cell.length_c   1.000
_cell.angle_alpha   90.00
_cell.angle_beta   90.00
_cell.angle_gamma   90.00
#
_symmetry.space_group_name_H-M   'P 1'
#
loop_
_entity.id
_entity.type
_entity.pdbx_description
1 polymer ?
#
loop_
_entity_poly.entity_id
_entity_poly.type
_entity_poly.pdbx_seq_one_letter_code
_entity_poly.pdbx_strand_id
1 'polypeptide(L)'
;MIVPRYYENLNVLHENTQPARAYYVPASCRMDDLVEHREGSDRLQLLNGKWKFQYFKSIYDVKDAFYEMGYDTGAFDEIEVPGVWQMAGYDTHQYTNIRYPFPFDPPYVPQDIPCGAYVHTFSYAKDVDAAKAFLNFEGVDSCFYVWINGEYVGYSQVSHMTGEFDVTDILKEGENTIAVLVMKWCDGSYLEDQDKFRMSGIFRDVYILKRPECAIRDYRITTSVLKEKAEVKLDLSFYQETAVKVTIEDRNGVVVAEGQAEHDGAFTFEIIQPTLWNTENPYLYTLILQSENETIVDHIAVRTIEIKDKVIYFNGQKTKFRGVNRHDSDPVTGFTVDVEKIKKDLTLMKQHNFNAIRSSHYPNAPYFYQMCDKYGFMVCDEADIEAHGPYMLYRKEDTDYNRFKKWNEKIADNPEWEAAILDRVKRMVERDKNRFCIVMWSMGNESAYGCNFEKALAWTKQYDPSRITQYESARYRNYDVTYNYENLDLYSRMYPALSEIEEYLEKDGSKPFLLVEYCHSMGNGPGDFEDYFQMIHSDDRMCGGFVWEWCDHAVAHDQAENGKTKYYYGGDHGEAIHDGNFCMDGLVYPDRTPHTGLLEYKNVYRPVRVRSFDQERGMLTLHNYMDFDDIQDFVDICYEVTQDGLSVQKGKVVGASAAPHSDCSVGLDIDVPTAGRVYLKLSYQLKKELPLVSAGHVLGFDELLLENKDGRNQTAAKWTASDVAVSDIRVEEDDAWIVLNGDGFTYRLDKRTGLFSGLQYAGREYLNHPMELNIWRAPTDNDMYIRAEWEKAHYDEAYTRAYSEQILQNKFGVMIMCHAGVVAPTVQKLIDVEIMWKIDGAGRIAAGITAVKDEELPDLPRFGIRMFLDKKLSEAAYYGMGPQESYRDKHRAASHGLFRSSVQELHEDYIMPQENGSHYDCDYVELTNQRYGMAVAAEHTFSFNASYYTQEVLTQTKHNYELTEADSTVLCIDHAQNGIGSNSCGPVVLDEYRFSENEFRFDFTLVPFVRG
;
A
#
# COMPACT_ATOMS: atom_id res chain seq x y z
N MET A 1 -40.53 16.07 -12.69
CA MET A 1 -39.09 16.02 -12.57
C MET A 1 -38.59 17.43 -12.81
N ILE A 2 -37.71 17.92 -11.95
CA ILE A 2 -37.23 19.32 -11.96
C ILE A 2 -36.02 19.54 -12.87
N VAL A 3 -35.38 18.45 -13.32
CA VAL A 3 -34.18 18.47 -14.20
C VAL A 3 -34.39 17.59 -15.43
N PRO A 4 -33.73 17.90 -16.57
CA PRO A 4 -33.69 17.01 -17.72
C PRO A 4 -32.92 15.73 -17.40
N ARG A 5 -33.19 14.63 -18.12
CA ARG A 5 -32.52 13.33 -17.90
C ARG A 5 -31.17 13.25 -18.63
N TYR A 6 -30.27 14.16 -18.35
CA TYR A 6 -28.89 14.10 -18.88
C TYR A 6 -28.09 12.95 -18.28
N TYR A 7 -28.41 12.56 -17.05
CA TYR A 7 -27.80 11.48 -16.30
C TYR A 7 -28.04 10.05 -16.85
N GLU A 8 -28.83 9.93 -17.94
CA GLU A 8 -29.07 8.68 -18.68
C GLU A 8 -28.90 8.93 -20.18
N ASN A 9 -27.95 9.76 -20.61
CA ASN A 9 -27.78 10.17 -21.99
C ASN A 9 -26.30 10.36 -22.39
N LEU A 10 -25.68 9.31 -22.93
CA LEU A 10 -24.27 9.31 -23.36
C LEU A 10 -23.89 10.43 -24.36
N ASN A 11 -24.87 11.15 -24.91
CA ASN A 11 -24.61 12.29 -25.80
C ASN A 11 -24.53 13.64 -25.06
N VAL A 12 -24.81 13.68 -23.74
CA VAL A 12 -24.78 14.92 -22.95
C VAL A 12 -23.96 14.68 -21.69
N LEU A 13 -22.64 14.80 -21.83
CA LEU A 13 -21.72 14.66 -20.72
C LEU A 13 -21.66 15.93 -19.84
N HIS A 14 -21.79 17.10 -20.47
CA HIS A 14 -21.75 18.41 -19.85
C HIS A 14 -22.69 19.37 -20.58
N GLU A 15 -23.18 20.37 -19.84
CA GLU A 15 -23.95 21.50 -20.41
C GLU A 15 -23.45 22.82 -19.81
N ASN A 16 -23.13 23.78 -20.67
CA ASN A 16 -22.62 25.12 -20.32
C ASN A 16 -21.27 25.13 -19.57
N THR A 17 -20.55 24.02 -19.52
CA THR A 17 -19.19 24.02 -18.95
C THR A 17 -18.21 24.72 -19.89
N GLN A 18 -17.19 25.35 -19.30
CA GLN A 18 -16.05 25.86 -20.08
C GLN A 18 -15.21 24.69 -20.60
N PRO A 19 -14.51 24.85 -21.73
CA PRO A 19 -13.54 23.87 -22.21
C PRO A 19 -12.44 23.64 -21.16
N ALA A 20 -11.99 22.39 -21.02
CA ALA A 20 -10.88 22.04 -20.12
C ALA A 20 -9.64 22.91 -20.42
N ARG A 21 -8.91 23.25 -19.37
CA ARG A 21 -7.69 24.05 -19.42
C ARG A 21 -6.71 23.62 -18.33
N ALA A 22 -5.47 24.07 -18.44
CA ALA A 22 -4.49 23.86 -17.37
C ALA A 22 -4.97 24.43 -16.03
N TYR A 23 -4.66 23.70 -14.95
CA TYR A 23 -4.92 24.19 -13.60
C TYR A 23 -3.84 25.20 -13.19
N TYR A 24 -4.30 26.31 -12.70
CA TYR A 24 -3.49 27.36 -12.05
C TYR A 24 -4.37 28.28 -11.21
N VAL A 25 -3.77 28.92 -10.21
CA VAL A 25 -4.43 29.91 -9.36
C VAL A 25 -3.84 31.29 -9.66
N PRO A 26 -4.62 32.21 -10.25
CA PRO A 26 -4.20 33.60 -10.50
C PRO A 26 -4.30 34.43 -9.23
N ALA A 27 -3.59 35.58 -9.19
CA ALA A 27 -3.73 36.60 -8.16
C ALA A 27 -3.63 38.00 -8.82
N SER A 28 -4.00 39.06 -8.11
CA SER A 28 -3.82 40.43 -8.62
C SER A 28 -2.36 40.89 -8.67
N CYS A 29 -1.51 40.28 -7.86
CA CYS A 29 -0.08 40.52 -7.81
C CYS A 29 0.67 39.22 -7.58
N ARG A 30 2.02 39.27 -7.59
CA ARG A 30 2.84 38.11 -7.31
C ARG A 30 2.56 37.50 -5.93
N MET A 31 2.21 36.23 -5.89
CA MET A 31 2.05 35.39 -4.69
C MET A 31 2.74 34.05 -4.94
N ASP A 32 3.75 33.73 -4.14
CA ASP A 32 4.67 32.60 -4.42
C ASP A 32 4.25 31.28 -3.73
N ASP A 33 3.36 31.29 -2.75
CA ASP A 33 2.99 30.13 -1.93
C ASP A 33 1.51 29.71 -2.10
N LEU A 34 1.07 29.60 -3.35
CA LEU A 34 -0.32 29.20 -3.64
C LEU A 34 -0.51 27.69 -3.87
N VAL A 35 0.55 26.89 -3.87
CA VAL A 35 0.45 25.44 -4.07
C VAL A 35 -0.26 24.78 -2.89
N GLU A 36 0.17 25.08 -1.68
CA GLU A 36 -0.40 24.53 -0.44
C GLU A 36 -1.37 25.48 0.25
N HIS A 37 -1.43 26.76 -0.16
CA HIS A 37 -2.22 27.85 0.46
C HIS A 37 -2.96 28.70 -0.59
N ARG A 38 -3.68 28.01 -1.51
CA ARG A 38 -4.38 28.67 -2.62
C ARG A 38 -5.47 29.66 -2.17
N GLU A 39 -6.01 29.44 -0.98
CA GLU A 39 -6.97 30.36 -0.33
C GLU A 39 -6.38 31.75 -0.03
N GLY A 40 -5.07 31.90 -0.08
CA GLY A 40 -4.39 33.20 0.03
C GLY A 40 -4.57 34.11 -1.19
N SER A 41 -4.98 33.57 -2.35
CA SER A 41 -5.21 34.36 -3.55
C SER A 41 -6.45 35.27 -3.41
N ASP A 42 -6.29 36.54 -3.73
CA ASP A 42 -7.38 37.52 -3.80
C ASP A 42 -8.30 37.33 -5.05
N ARG A 43 -7.90 36.45 -5.97
CA ARG A 43 -8.67 36.06 -7.16
C ARG A 43 -9.45 34.76 -6.97
N LEU A 44 -9.24 34.04 -5.88
CA LEU A 44 -9.93 32.79 -5.57
C LEU A 44 -10.83 33.01 -4.33
N GLN A 45 -12.13 32.82 -4.49
CA GLN A 45 -13.10 32.87 -3.39
C GLN A 45 -13.63 31.45 -3.14
N LEU A 46 -13.20 30.80 -2.06
CA LEU A 46 -13.74 29.51 -1.64
C LEU A 46 -15.22 29.68 -1.21
N LEU A 47 -16.03 28.70 -1.61
CA LEU A 47 -17.42 28.54 -1.16
C LEU A 47 -17.57 27.36 -0.20
N ASN A 48 -16.46 26.81 0.27
CA ASN A 48 -16.42 25.71 1.23
C ASN A 48 -17.07 26.08 2.56
N GLY A 49 -17.40 25.06 3.34
CA GLY A 49 -17.99 25.21 4.67
C GLY A 49 -19.39 24.61 4.75
N LYS A 50 -20.22 25.13 5.65
CA LYS A 50 -21.57 24.59 5.89
C LYS A 50 -22.57 25.05 4.85
N TRP A 51 -23.19 24.08 4.17
CA TRP A 51 -24.28 24.30 3.24
C TRP A 51 -25.58 23.73 3.80
N LYS A 52 -26.73 24.32 3.47
CA LYS A 52 -28.05 23.71 3.71
C LYS A 52 -28.19 22.50 2.81
N PHE A 53 -28.67 21.38 3.35
CA PHE A 53 -28.69 20.10 2.68
C PHE A 53 -29.97 19.33 2.94
N GLN A 54 -30.53 18.72 1.91
CA GLN A 54 -31.64 17.77 2.04
C GLN A 54 -31.35 16.53 1.18
N TYR A 55 -31.28 15.38 1.86
CA TYR A 55 -31.16 14.09 1.20
C TYR A 55 -32.52 13.55 0.76
N PHE A 56 -32.60 12.99 -0.44
CA PHE A 56 -33.75 12.30 -0.99
C PHE A 56 -33.32 10.89 -1.42
N LYS A 57 -34.13 9.88 -1.08
CA LYS A 57 -33.91 8.49 -1.49
C LYS A 57 -34.19 8.27 -2.98
N SER A 58 -34.93 9.16 -3.63
CA SER A 58 -35.25 9.09 -5.04
C SER A 58 -35.36 10.50 -5.63
N ILE A 59 -34.86 10.65 -6.85
CA ILE A 59 -35.04 11.88 -7.65
C ILE A 59 -36.54 12.24 -7.83
N TYR A 60 -37.45 11.25 -7.76
CA TYR A 60 -38.89 11.48 -7.84
C TYR A 60 -39.45 12.15 -6.59
N ASP A 61 -38.70 12.17 -5.48
CA ASP A 61 -39.11 12.84 -4.24
C ASP A 61 -38.78 14.35 -4.27
N VAL A 62 -37.92 14.78 -5.18
CA VAL A 62 -37.59 16.19 -5.40
C VAL A 62 -38.73 16.83 -6.24
N LYS A 63 -39.73 17.40 -5.55
CA LYS A 63 -40.94 17.95 -6.18
C LYS A 63 -40.90 19.47 -6.30
N ASP A 64 -40.27 20.11 -5.34
CA ASP A 64 -40.23 21.55 -5.24
C ASP A 64 -38.97 22.12 -5.89
N ALA A 65 -39.08 23.28 -6.48
CA ALA A 65 -37.97 24.01 -7.07
C ALA A 65 -37.11 24.69 -5.99
N PHE A 66 -36.38 23.86 -5.22
CA PHE A 66 -35.54 24.30 -4.07
C PHE A 66 -34.51 25.37 -4.47
N TYR A 67 -34.18 25.47 -5.72
CA TYR A 67 -33.23 26.41 -6.32
C TYR A 67 -33.83 27.82 -6.54
N GLU A 68 -35.16 28.00 -6.41
CA GLU A 68 -35.80 29.31 -6.58
C GLU A 68 -35.46 30.25 -5.45
N MET A 69 -35.31 31.54 -5.80
CA MET A 69 -35.05 32.60 -4.82
C MET A 69 -36.20 32.72 -3.79
N GLY A 70 -35.79 32.66 -2.52
CA GLY A 70 -36.73 32.76 -1.40
C GLY A 70 -37.39 31.43 -1.01
N TYR A 71 -36.95 30.31 -1.56
CA TYR A 71 -37.33 28.98 -1.09
C TYR A 71 -36.97 28.81 0.40
N ASP A 72 -37.91 28.32 1.20
CA ASP A 72 -37.70 28.11 2.64
C ASP A 72 -36.85 26.86 2.90
N THR A 73 -35.58 27.06 3.21
CA THR A 73 -34.65 26.02 3.60
C THR A 73 -34.63 25.73 5.10
N GLY A 74 -35.60 26.23 5.86
CA GLY A 74 -35.64 26.04 7.33
C GLY A 74 -35.75 24.58 7.78
N ALA A 75 -36.21 23.69 6.91
CA ALA A 75 -36.26 22.23 7.16
C ALA A 75 -35.02 21.45 6.66
N PHE A 76 -34.09 22.12 5.99
CA PHE A 76 -32.85 21.49 5.53
C PHE A 76 -31.88 21.35 6.71
N ASP A 77 -31.13 20.23 6.70
CA ASP A 77 -29.99 20.05 7.58
C ASP A 77 -28.80 20.94 7.16
N GLU A 78 -27.67 20.74 7.79
CA GLU A 78 -26.37 21.32 7.38
C GLU A 78 -25.36 20.21 7.09
N ILE A 79 -24.63 20.34 5.99
CA ILE A 79 -23.53 19.44 5.60
C ILE A 79 -22.27 20.25 5.31
N GLU A 80 -21.10 19.69 5.63
CA GLU A 80 -19.82 20.29 5.23
C GLU A 80 -19.56 20.07 3.73
N VAL A 81 -19.05 21.09 3.06
CA VAL A 81 -18.56 21.06 1.68
C VAL A 81 -17.12 21.58 1.70
N PRO A 82 -16.12 20.83 1.22
CA PRO A 82 -16.24 19.47 0.63
C PRO A 82 -16.59 18.39 1.68
N GLY A 83 -17.33 17.39 1.24
CA GLY A 83 -17.73 16.25 2.07
C GLY A 83 -18.61 15.26 1.32
N VAL A 84 -18.69 14.03 1.85
CA VAL A 84 -19.51 12.95 1.29
C VAL A 84 -20.67 12.62 2.21
N TRP A 85 -21.80 12.22 1.62
CA TRP A 85 -23.07 11.99 2.34
C TRP A 85 -22.95 10.91 3.39
N GLN A 86 -22.30 9.80 3.04
CA GLN A 86 -22.19 8.60 3.88
C GLN A 86 -21.43 8.89 5.17
N MET A 87 -20.39 9.73 5.10
CA MET A 87 -19.64 10.17 6.29
C MET A 87 -20.46 11.17 7.14
N ALA A 88 -21.42 11.87 6.54
CA ALA A 88 -22.34 12.78 7.24
C ALA A 88 -23.60 12.06 7.79
N GLY A 89 -23.71 10.73 7.61
CA GLY A 89 -24.81 9.91 8.11
C GLY A 89 -26.02 9.81 7.17
N TYR A 90 -25.88 10.21 5.91
CA TYR A 90 -26.90 10.03 4.88
C TYR A 90 -26.50 8.88 3.95
N ASP A 91 -27.52 8.12 3.47
CA ASP A 91 -27.30 6.93 2.66
C ASP A 91 -26.50 5.84 3.41
N THR A 92 -26.15 4.76 2.73
CA THR A 92 -25.40 3.62 3.30
C THR A 92 -24.05 3.51 2.59
N HIS A 93 -23.00 3.28 3.36
CA HIS A 93 -21.72 2.89 2.78
C HIS A 93 -21.86 1.57 2.02
N GLN A 94 -21.16 1.44 0.92
CA GLN A 94 -21.13 0.24 0.10
C GLN A 94 -19.73 0.05 -0.47
N TYR A 95 -19.19 -1.15 -0.30
CA TYR A 95 -17.90 -1.52 -0.87
C TYR A 95 -18.07 -2.71 -1.82
N THR A 96 -17.68 -2.50 -3.07
CA THR A 96 -17.55 -3.58 -4.06
C THR A 96 -16.27 -3.38 -4.86
N ASN A 97 -15.60 -4.49 -5.21
CA ASN A 97 -14.46 -4.49 -6.10
C ASN A 97 -14.94 -4.50 -7.57
N ILE A 98 -15.27 -5.65 -8.15
CA ILE A 98 -15.52 -5.84 -9.59
C ILE A 98 -17.00 -5.83 -9.99
N ARG A 99 -17.90 -5.47 -9.12
CA ARG A 99 -19.35 -5.57 -9.34
C ARG A 99 -20.01 -4.22 -9.24
N TYR A 100 -20.76 -3.85 -10.28
CA TYR A 100 -21.68 -2.72 -10.11
C TYR A 100 -22.72 -3.05 -9.02
N PRO A 101 -23.00 -2.12 -8.10
CA PRO A 101 -24.03 -2.30 -7.09
C PRO A 101 -25.46 -2.14 -7.66
N PHE A 102 -25.59 -2.07 -8.99
CA PHE A 102 -26.84 -1.92 -9.73
C PHE A 102 -26.82 -2.76 -11.03
N PRO A 103 -27.97 -2.99 -11.69
CA PRO A 103 -28.02 -3.78 -12.92
C PRO A 103 -27.21 -3.15 -14.05
N PHE A 104 -26.49 -3.97 -14.84
CA PHE A 104 -25.81 -3.52 -16.03
C PHE A 104 -26.81 -3.34 -17.18
N ASP A 105 -27.30 -2.14 -17.37
CA ASP A 105 -28.29 -1.76 -18.43
C ASP A 105 -28.05 -0.34 -18.95
N PRO A 106 -26.80 -0.02 -19.41
CA PRO A 106 -26.47 1.34 -19.83
C PRO A 106 -27.30 1.80 -21.05
N PRO A 107 -27.67 3.10 -21.12
CA PRO A 107 -27.23 4.19 -20.23
C PRO A 107 -28.11 4.33 -18.96
N TYR A 108 -29.04 3.42 -18.71
CA TYR A 108 -29.98 3.51 -17.61
C TYR A 108 -29.35 3.16 -16.27
N VAL A 109 -29.67 3.95 -15.26
CA VAL A 109 -29.31 3.71 -13.86
C VAL A 109 -30.58 3.39 -13.05
N PRO A 110 -30.47 2.95 -11.76
CA PRO A 110 -31.66 2.68 -10.96
C PRO A 110 -32.67 3.84 -11.01
N GLN A 111 -33.97 3.56 -11.17
CA GLN A 111 -34.97 4.61 -11.26
C GLN A 111 -35.07 5.44 -9.99
N ASP A 112 -34.95 4.81 -8.83
CA ASP A 112 -34.88 5.50 -7.55
C ASP A 112 -33.44 5.91 -7.26
N ILE A 113 -33.00 6.99 -7.93
CA ILE A 113 -31.64 7.53 -7.74
C ILE A 113 -31.61 8.38 -6.47
N PRO A 114 -30.80 8.02 -5.46
CA PRO A 114 -30.56 8.91 -4.34
C PRO A 114 -29.96 10.22 -4.82
N CYS A 115 -30.37 11.33 -4.21
CA CYS A 115 -29.85 12.63 -4.57
C CYS A 115 -29.85 13.59 -3.36
N GLY A 116 -28.96 14.59 -3.42
CA GLY A 116 -28.80 15.64 -2.42
C GLY A 116 -29.05 17.02 -3.00
N ALA A 117 -29.95 17.76 -2.39
CA ALA A 117 -30.18 19.18 -2.70
C ALA A 117 -29.35 20.04 -1.72
N TYR A 118 -28.44 20.83 -2.28
CA TYR A 118 -27.57 21.73 -1.55
C TYR A 118 -27.99 23.18 -1.82
N VAL A 119 -27.98 24.05 -0.81
CA VAL A 119 -28.19 25.48 -0.95
C VAL A 119 -27.22 26.23 -0.07
N HIS A 120 -26.54 27.23 -0.64
CA HIS A 120 -25.59 28.05 0.09
C HIS A 120 -25.77 29.53 -0.28
N THR A 121 -25.76 30.41 0.71
CA THR A 121 -25.78 31.84 0.52
C THR A 121 -24.40 32.43 0.81
N PHE A 122 -23.89 33.20 -0.11
CA PHE A 122 -22.55 33.80 0.00
C PHE A 122 -22.57 35.26 -0.48
N SER A 123 -21.63 36.03 0.02
CA SER A 123 -21.43 37.41 -0.45
C SER A 123 -20.42 37.45 -1.58
N TYR A 124 -20.72 38.16 -2.65
CA TYR A 124 -19.83 38.39 -3.77
C TYR A 124 -19.59 39.88 -3.97
N ALA A 125 -18.34 40.29 -4.04
CA ALA A 125 -17.94 41.63 -4.39
C ALA A 125 -17.44 41.65 -5.84
N LYS A 126 -18.11 42.42 -6.69
CA LYS A 126 -17.65 42.66 -8.06
C LYS A 126 -16.36 43.46 -8.03
N ASP A 127 -15.42 43.04 -8.87
CA ASP A 127 -14.13 43.69 -9.01
C ASP A 127 -14.01 44.23 -10.45
N VAL A 128 -13.78 45.52 -10.56
CA VAL A 128 -13.66 46.19 -11.87
C VAL A 128 -12.40 45.72 -12.62
N ASP A 129 -11.36 45.33 -11.87
CA ASP A 129 -10.10 44.83 -12.45
C ASP A 129 -10.12 43.32 -12.72
N ALA A 130 -11.21 42.63 -12.26
CA ALA A 130 -11.45 41.22 -12.47
C ALA A 130 -12.96 40.95 -12.70
N ALA A 131 -13.47 41.45 -13.80
CA ALA A 131 -14.90 41.50 -14.08
C ALA A 131 -15.51 40.13 -14.41
N LYS A 132 -14.72 39.16 -14.83
CA LYS A 132 -15.16 37.80 -15.12
C LYS A 132 -15.17 36.93 -13.87
N ALA A 133 -16.15 36.03 -13.79
CA ALA A 133 -16.28 35.12 -12.66
C ALA A 133 -16.56 33.68 -13.16
N PHE A 134 -15.72 32.75 -12.74
CA PHE A 134 -15.85 31.33 -13.11
C PHE A 134 -16.07 30.49 -11.85
N LEU A 135 -17.22 29.80 -11.79
CA LEU A 135 -17.55 28.86 -10.73
C LEU A 135 -16.92 27.51 -11.05
N ASN A 136 -16.16 26.97 -10.11
CA ASN A 136 -15.46 25.70 -10.21
C ASN A 136 -15.95 24.71 -9.16
N PHE A 137 -16.21 23.46 -9.59
CA PHE A 137 -16.37 22.28 -8.76
C PHE A 137 -15.24 21.33 -9.12
N GLU A 138 -14.31 21.05 -8.21
CA GLU A 138 -13.14 20.20 -8.51
C GLU A 138 -13.44 18.70 -8.44
N GLY A 139 -14.54 18.31 -7.77
CA GLY A 139 -14.97 16.92 -7.72
C GLY A 139 -16.36 16.78 -7.09
N VAL A 140 -17.25 16.11 -7.84
CA VAL A 140 -18.63 15.81 -7.42
C VAL A 140 -19.02 14.42 -7.91
N ASP A 141 -19.33 13.51 -7.01
CA ASP A 141 -19.75 12.15 -7.32
C ASP A 141 -21.27 12.01 -7.26
N SER A 142 -21.95 11.60 -8.37
CA SER A 142 -21.42 11.21 -9.69
C SER A 142 -21.70 12.25 -10.79
N CYS A 143 -22.78 13.04 -10.65
CA CYS A 143 -23.13 14.15 -11.54
C CYS A 143 -23.96 15.20 -10.81
N PHE A 144 -24.03 16.40 -11.35
CA PHE A 144 -24.75 17.49 -10.69
C PHE A 144 -25.34 18.51 -11.66
N TYR A 145 -26.40 19.18 -11.19
CA TYR A 145 -27.02 20.34 -11.79
C TYR A 145 -26.82 21.54 -10.85
N VAL A 146 -26.56 22.74 -11.42
CA VAL A 146 -26.27 23.94 -10.64
C VAL A 146 -27.09 25.13 -11.08
N TRP A 147 -27.55 25.94 -10.10
CA TRP A 147 -28.26 27.21 -10.25
C TRP A 147 -27.60 28.28 -9.40
N ILE A 148 -27.64 29.53 -9.88
CA ILE A 148 -27.27 30.71 -9.10
C ILE A 148 -28.41 31.72 -9.18
N ASN A 149 -28.85 32.23 -8.03
CA ASN A 149 -29.95 33.19 -7.93
C ASN A 149 -31.26 32.73 -8.61
N GLY A 150 -31.50 31.41 -8.65
CA GLY A 150 -32.64 30.78 -9.31
C GLY A 150 -32.50 30.58 -10.82
N GLU A 151 -31.42 31.05 -11.43
CA GLU A 151 -31.08 30.86 -12.83
C GLU A 151 -30.26 29.58 -13.02
N TYR A 152 -30.64 28.76 -14.02
CA TYR A 152 -29.90 27.52 -14.35
C TYR A 152 -28.55 27.85 -14.97
N VAL A 153 -27.49 27.30 -14.38
CA VAL A 153 -26.11 27.48 -14.82
C VAL A 153 -25.68 26.34 -15.75
N GLY A 154 -25.84 25.08 -15.32
CA GLY A 154 -25.44 23.96 -16.16
C GLY A 154 -25.46 22.59 -15.47
N TYR A 155 -24.88 21.60 -16.18
CA TYR A 155 -24.75 20.20 -15.78
C TYR A 155 -23.33 19.70 -16.03
N SER A 156 -22.82 18.85 -15.17
CA SER A 156 -21.55 18.16 -15.38
C SER A 156 -21.54 16.77 -14.72
N GLN A 157 -20.76 15.86 -15.30
CA GLN A 157 -20.42 14.56 -14.75
C GLN A 157 -18.89 14.37 -14.82
N VAL A 158 -18.38 13.17 -14.53
CA VAL A 158 -16.96 12.79 -14.31
C VAL A 158 -16.51 13.25 -12.93
N SER A 159 -16.66 12.33 -11.98
CA SER A 159 -16.58 12.61 -10.54
C SER A 159 -15.30 13.31 -10.10
N HIS A 160 -14.15 12.95 -10.66
CA HIS A 160 -12.84 13.44 -10.22
C HIS A 160 -12.26 14.55 -11.12
N MET A 161 -13.11 15.17 -11.97
CA MET A 161 -12.69 16.23 -12.86
C MET A 161 -13.41 17.55 -12.61
N THR A 162 -12.74 18.66 -12.90
CA THR A 162 -13.28 20.00 -12.67
C THR A 162 -14.39 20.34 -13.67
N GLY A 163 -15.56 20.73 -13.12
CA GLY A 163 -16.62 21.41 -13.85
C GLY A 163 -16.49 22.92 -13.66
N GLU A 164 -16.13 23.69 -14.69
CA GLU A 164 -16.02 25.15 -14.67
C GLU A 164 -17.15 25.80 -15.45
N PHE A 165 -17.79 26.84 -14.88
CA PHE A 165 -18.92 27.56 -15.51
C PHE A 165 -18.68 29.06 -15.47
N ASP A 166 -18.93 29.77 -16.57
CA ASP A 166 -18.95 31.23 -16.60
C ASP A 166 -20.27 31.75 -15.94
N VAL A 167 -20.13 32.42 -14.80
CA VAL A 167 -21.24 32.95 -14.03
C VAL A 167 -21.21 34.47 -13.90
N THR A 168 -20.43 35.12 -14.77
CA THR A 168 -20.19 36.57 -14.78
C THR A 168 -21.46 37.38 -14.78
N ASP A 169 -22.40 37.05 -15.66
CA ASP A 169 -23.64 37.82 -15.82
C ASP A 169 -24.72 37.47 -14.79
N ILE A 170 -24.62 36.33 -14.12
CA ILE A 170 -25.60 35.81 -13.17
C ILE A 170 -25.32 36.35 -11.75
N LEU A 171 -24.04 36.54 -11.40
CA LEU A 171 -23.62 37.01 -10.09
C LEU A 171 -23.97 38.48 -9.87
N LYS A 172 -24.49 38.80 -8.70
CA LYS A 172 -24.85 40.12 -8.24
C LYS A 172 -23.86 40.63 -7.22
N GLU A 173 -23.73 41.97 -7.12
CA GLU A 173 -23.03 42.59 -6.00
C GLU A 173 -23.79 42.30 -4.72
N GLY A 174 -23.10 41.90 -3.65
CA GLY A 174 -23.66 41.51 -2.37
C GLY A 174 -24.07 40.03 -2.30
N GLU A 175 -25.24 39.75 -1.76
CA GLU A 175 -25.71 38.40 -1.47
C GLU A 175 -26.16 37.65 -2.73
N ASN A 176 -25.67 36.40 -2.87
CA ASN A 176 -26.01 35.45 -3.89
C ASN A 176 -26.35 34.08 -3.28
N THR A 177 -27.20 33.33 -3.94
CA THR A 177 -27.55 31.96 -3.54
C THR A 177 -27.17 31.00 -4.64
N ILE A 178 -26.38 29.99 -4.29
CA ILE A 178 -26.08 28.82 -5.14
C ILE A 178 -26.92 27.66 -4.68
N ALA A 179 -27.50 26.92 -5.63
CA ALA A 179 -28.20 25.66 -5.40
C ALA A 179 -27.62 24.57 -6.30
N VAL A 180 -27.41 23.38 -5.75
CA VAL A 180 -26.85 22.23 -6.48
C VAL A 180 -27.69 20.99 -6.19
N LEU A 181 -28.01 20.23 -7.23
CA LEU A 181 -28.59 18.90 -7.12
C LEU A 181 -27.53 17.88 -7.53
N VAL A 182 -27.04 17.10 -6.57
CA VAL A 182 -26.09 16.01 -6.81
C VAL A 182 -26.84 14.69 -6.87
N MET A 183 -26.51 13.84 -7.81
CA MET A 183 -27.11 12.51 -8.01
C MET A 183 -26.08 11.41 -7.75
N LYS A 184 -26.50 10.34 -7.06
CA LYS A 184 -25.62 9.20 -6.72
C LYS A 184 -25.17 8.45 -7.95
N TRP A 185 -26.04 8.30 -8.96
CA TRP A 185 -25.79 7.51 -10.16
C TRP A 185 -26.09 8.29 -11.43
N CYS A 186 -25.27 8.09 -12.44
CA CYS A 186 -25.50 8.53 -13.81
C CYS A 186 -24.91 7.51 -14.80
N ASP A 187 -25.10 7.70 -16.09
CA ASP A 187 -24.48 6.87 -17.11
C ASP A 187 -22.95 6.85 -17.04
N GLY A 188 -22.33 7.92 -16.51
CA GLY A 188 -20.91 7.97 -16.18
C GLY A 188 -20.48 6.96 -15.12
N SER A 189 -21.37 6.52 -14.20
CA SER A 189 -21.08 5.53 -13.17
C SER A 189 -20.68 4.16 -13.72
N TYR A 190 -20.99 3.86 -14.98
CA TYR A 190 -20.50 2.65 -15.67
C TYR A 190 -19.01 2.71 -16.03
N LEU A 191 -18.39 3.90 -15.96
CA LEU A 191 -16.95 4.13 -16.13
C LEU A 191 -16.25 4.48 -14.81
N GLU A 192 -16.94 4.38 -13.68
CA GLU A 192 -16.44 4.72 -12.35
C GLU A 192 -16.67 3.56 -11.37
N ASP A 193 -16.26 2.34 -11.78
CA ASP A 193 -16.43 1.08 -11.03
C ASP A 193 -15.14 0.72 -10.25
N GLN A 194 -14.42 1.71 -9.77
CA GLN A 194 -13.14 1.52 -9.05
C GLN A 194 -13.33 0.69 -7.78
N ASP A 195 -12.30 -0.07 -7.43
CA ASP A 195 -12.21 -0.86 -6.21
C ASP A 195 -12.07 0.05 -4.97
N LYS A 196 -13.18 0.61 -4.53
CA LYS A 196 -13.27 1.50 -3.38
C LYS A 196 -14.70 1.58 -2.84
N PHE A 197 -14.88 2.17 -1.65
CA PHE A 197 -16.22 2.53 -1.15
C PHE A 197 -16.96 3.41 -2.17
N ARG A 198 -18.27 3.21 -2.29
CA ARG A 198 -19.16 4.05 -3.09
C ARG A 198 -19.70 5.18 -2.21
N MET A 199 -19.17 6.38 -2.40
CA MET A 199 -19.57 7.58 -1.65
C MET A 199 -19.98 8.66 -2.63
N SER A 200 -20.83 9.59 -2.19
CA SER A 200 -21.40 10.61 -3.06
C SER A 200 -21.40 11.97 -2.38
N GLY A 201 -21.37 13.02 -3.17
CA GLY A 201 -21.43 14.39 -2.69
C GLY A 201 -20.43 15.31 -3.39
N ILE A 202 -20.34 16.54 -2.90
CA ILE A 202 -19.33 17.51 -3.34
C ILE A 202 -18.08 17.29 -2.50
N PHE A 203 -17.15 16.47 -2.98
CA PHE A 203 -16.04 15.95 -2.16
C PHE A 203 -14.71 16.69 -2.35
N ARG A 204 -14.62 17.61 -3.32
CA ARG A 204 -13.52 18.55 -3.49
C ARG A 204 -14.00 19.98 -3.46
N ASP A 205 -13.08 20.93 -3.44
CA ASP A 205 -13.38 22.35 -3.26
C ASP A 205 -14.34 22.91 -4.30
N VAL A 206 -15.17 23.89 -3.84
CA VAL A 206 -16.01 24.74 -4.67
C VAL A 206 -15.53 26.17 -4.51
N TYR A 207 -15.27 26.85 -5.63
CA TYR A 207 -14.78 28.22 -5.58
C TYR A 207 -15.14 29.03 -6.82
N ILE A 208 -15.06 30.34 -6.69
CA ILE A 208 -15.17 31.32 -7.78
C ILE A 208 -13.77 31.87 -8.06
N LEU A 209 -13.34 31.77 -9.33
CA LEU A 209 -12.18 32.49 -9.84
C LEU A 209 -12.63 33.81 -10.45
N LYS A 210 -12.06 34.93 -9.94
CA LYS A 210 -12.23 36.27 -10.48
C LYS A 210 -11.14 36.56 -11.49
N ARG A 211 -11.48 36.95 -12.70
CA ARG A 211 -10.53 37.14 -13.80
C ARG A 211 -10.72 38.47 -14.51
N PRO A 212 -9.69 39.13 -14.96
CA PRO A 212 -9.81 40.25 -15.89
C PRO A 212 -10.50 39.81 -17.21
N GLU A 213 -11.08 40.75 -17.95
CA GLU A 213 -11.57 40.49 -19.29
C GLU A 213 -10.42 40.10 -20.23
N CYS A 214 -9.31 40.86 -20.13
CA CYS A 214 -8.07 40.58 -20.84
C CYS A 214 -7.17 39.71 -19.95
N ALA A 215 -7.21 38.40 -20.14
CA ALA A 215 -6.51 37.44 -19.31
C ALA A 215 -6.09 36.18 -20.08
N ILE A 216 -5.07 35.49 -19.58
CA ILE A 216 -4.68 34.17 -20.09
C ILE A 216 -5.82 33.19 -19.80
N ARG A 217 -6.39 32.57 -20.81
CA ARG A 217 -7.39 31.50 -20.67
C ARG A 217 -6.71 30.17 -20.34
N ASP A 218 -5.67 29.84 -21.10
CA ASP A 218 -4.96 28.58 -20.97
C ASP A 218 -3.50 28.76 -21.39
N TYR A 219 -2.63 27.91 -20.85
CA TYR A 219 -1.24 27.85 -21.31
C TYR A 219 -0.70 26.42 -21.24
N ARG A 220 0.29 26.15 -22.10
CA ARG A 220 1.03 24.90 -22.08
C ARG A 220 2.52 25.17 -22.02
N ILE A 221 3.21 24.49 -21.10
CA ILE A 221 4.65 24.55 -20.94
C ILE A 221 5.25 23.23 -21.44
N THR A 222 6.22 23.33 -22.37
CA THR A 222 7.04 22.18 -22.76
C THR A 222 8.51 22.54 -22.62
N THR A 223 9.32 21.57 -22.16
CA THR A 223 10.76 21.76 -22.01
C THR A 223 11.51 20.76 -22.85
N SER A 224 12.62 21.21 -23.47
CA SER A 224 13.55 20.32 -24.14
C SER A 224 14.99 20.65 -23.73
N VAL A 225 15.83 19.61 -23.65
CA VAL A 225 17.23 19.75 -23.25
C VAL A 225 18.13 19.67 -24.47
N LEU A 226 18.92 20.72 -24.73
CA LEU A 226 19.79 20.86 -25.87
C LEU A 226 21.25 21.10 -25.40
N LYS A 227 21.96 20.03 -25.07
CA LYS A 227 23.33 20.08 -24.53
C LYS A 227 23.45 20.97 -23.28
N GLU A 228 23.97 22.21 -23.43
CA GLU A 228 24.23 23.14 -22.31
C GLU A 228 23.07 24.11 -22.05
N LYS A 229 21.93 23.96 -22.71
CA LYS A 229 20.74 24.80 -22.56
C LYS A 229 19.46 23.99 -22.54
N ALA A 230 18.44 24.51 -21.90
CA ALA A 230 17.06 24.07 -22.08
C ALA A 230 16.28 25.11 -22.85
N GLU A 231 15.41 24.64 -23.72
CA GLU A 231 14.40 25.46 -24.36
C GLU A 231 13.09 25.27 -23.63
N VAL A 232 12.47 26.35 -23.18
CA VAL A 232 11.15 26.40 -22.57
C VAL A 232 10.20 27.01 -23.57
N LYS A 233 9.29 26.24 -24.10
CA LYS A 233 8.23 26.69 -24.97
C LYS A 233 6.97 26.91 -24.19
N LEU A 234 6.38 28.08 -24.30
CA LEU A 234 5.14 28.51 -23.68
C LEU A 234 4.11 28.81 -24.78
N ASP A 235 3.10 27.95 -24.91
CA ASP A 235 1.95 28.19 -25.77
C ASP A 235 0.86 28.87 -24.94
N LEU A 236 0.42 30.07 -25.32
CA LEU A 236 -0.59 30.88 -24.64
C LEU A 236 -1.86 31.00 -25.46
N SER A 237 -3.00 31.02 -24.73
CA SER A 237 -4.33 31.32 -25.29
C SER A 237 -5.04 32.29 -24.35
N PHE A 238 -5.71 33.30 -24.88
CA PHE A 238 -6.34 34.38 -24.12
C PHE A 238 -7.87 34.34 -24.20
N TYR A 239 -8.56 34.89 -23.20
CA TYR A 239 -9.96 35.31 -23.34
C TYR A 239 -10.05 36.52 -24.26
N GLN A 240 -9.26 37.56 -23.96
CA GLN A 240 -8.96 38.69 -24.83
C GLN A 240 -7.45 38.96 -24.70
N GLU A 241 -6.83 39.26 -25.83
CA GLU A 241 -5.38 39.50 -25.89
C GLU A 241 -4.94 40.68 -25.00
N THR A 242 -3.82 40.49 -24.31
CA THR A 242 -3.19 41.47 -23.45
C THR A 242 -1.69 41.23 -23.40
N ALA A 243 -0.91 42.29 -23.12
CA ALA A 243 0.53 42.16 -22.93
C ALA A 243 0.82 41.42 -21.61
N VAL A 244 1.59 40.37 -21.70
CA VAL A 244 2.05 39.56 -20.57
C VAL A 244 3.56 39.58 -20.51
N LYS A 245 4.13 40.10 -19.43
CA LYS A 245 5.53 39.90 -19.08
C LYS A 245 5.73 38.48 -18.61
N VAL A 246 6.65 37.76 -19.23
CA VAL A 246 7.07 36.41 -18.87
C VAL A 246 8.42 36.52 -18.17
N THR A 247 8.55 35.98 -16.97
CA THR A 247 9.81 35.93 -16.22
C THR A 247 10.02 34.51 -15.72
N ILE A 248 11.22 33.99 -15.90
CA ILE A 248 11.63 32.68 -15.33
C ILE A 248 12.78 32.93 -14.37
N GLU A 249 12.62 32.53 -13.12
CA GLU A 249 13.59 32.67 -12.04
C GLU A 249 14.13 31.30 -11.61
N ASP A 250 15.39 31.27 -11.19
CA ASP A 250 15.97 30.12 -10.52
C ASP A 250 15.47 30.01 -9.05
N ARG A 251 15.85 28.94 -8.34
CA ARG A 251 15.47 28.70 -6.94
C ARG A 251 15.88 29.85 -5.98
N ASN A 252 16.86 30.67 -6.35
CA ASN A 252 17.33 31.80 -5.55
C ASN A 252 16.66 33.12 -5.95
N GLY A 253 15.69 33.10 -6.87
CA GLY A 253 15.01 34.27 -7.38
C GLY A 253 15.84 35.08 -8.42
N VAL A 254 16.87 34.49 -9.01
CA VAL A 254 17.64 35.12 -10.07
C VAL A 254 16.95 34.90 -11.41
N VAL A 255 16.66 35.95 -12.15
CA VAL A 255 16.05 35.87 -13.48
C VAL A 255 17.00 35.18 -14.44
N VAL A 256 16.59 34.06 -14.99
CA VAL A 256 17.35 33.25 -15.96
C VAL A 256 16.85 33.42 -17.37
N ALA A 257 15.58 33.84 -17.54
CA ALA A 257 15.03 34.23 -18.84
C ALA A 257 13.87 35.21 -18.64
N GLU A 258 13.65 36.13 -19.59
CA GLU A 258 12.50 37.03 -19.60
C GLU A 258 12.08 37.41 -21.03
N GLY A 259 10.84 37.84 -21.18
CA GLY A 259 10.29 38.29 -22.46
C GLY A 259 8.87 38.78 -22.34
N GLN A 260 8.23 39.01 -23.50
CA GLN A 260 6.84 39.45 -23.60
C GLN A 260 6.05 38.58 -24.55
N ALA A 261 4.78 38.36 -24.24
CA ALA A 261 3.79 37.73 -25.07
C ALA A 261 2.58 38.69 -25.19
N GLU A 262 2.05 38.90 -26.37
CA GLU A 262 0.97 39.89 -26.60
C GLU A 262 -0.26 39.30 -27.29
N HIS A 263 -0.20 38.04 -27.75
CA HIS A 263 -1.23 37.39 -28.54
C HIS A 263 -1.21 35.87 -28.34
N ASP A 264 -2.26 35.19 -28.79
CA ASP A 264 -2.28 33.73 -28.87
C ASP A 264 -1.07 33.21 -29.68
N GLY A 265 -0.38 32.20 -29.14
CA GLY A 265 0.75 31.59 -29.85
C GLY A 265 1.83 31.04 -28.95
N ALA A 266 2.92 30.62 -29.61
CA ALA A 266 4.06 29.98 -28.98
C ALA A 266 5.23 30.96 -28.80
N PHE A 267 5.75 31.02 -27.59
CA PHE A 267 6.91 31.81 -27.18
C PHE A 267 7.99 30.89 -26.65
N THR A 268 9.24 31.18 -26.99
CA THR A 268 10.36 30.30 -26.61
C THR A 268 11.37 31.08 -25.78
N PHE A 269 11.81 30.50 -24.70
CA PHE A 269 12.81 31.01 -23.77
C PHE A 269 13.94 30.01 -23.61
N GLU A 270 15.15 30.48 -23.34
CA GLU A 270 16.31 29.62 -23.14
C GLU A 270 16.84 29.77 -21.72
N ILE A 271 17.08 28.62 -21.05
CA ILE A 271 17.79 28.55 -19.78
C ILE A 271 19.18 27.97 -20.06
N ILE A 272 20.21 28.73 -19.74
CA ILE A 272 21.61 28.32 -19.93
C ILE A 272 22.09 27.51 -18.72
N GLN A 273 22.71 26.35 -18.98
CA GLN A 273 23.19 25.40 -17.96
C GLN A 273 22.09 25.04 -16.96
N PRO A 274 20.96 24.46 -17.43
CA PRO A 274 19.84 24.19 -16.57
C PRO A 274 20.15 23.10 -15.54
N THR A 275 19.64 23.28 -14.33
CA THR A 275 19.58 22.20 -13.33
C THR A 275 18.35 21.34 -13.65
N LEU A 276 18.59 20.04 -13.84
CA LEU A 276 17.52 19.09 -14.17
C LEU A 276 16.76 18.66 -12.93
N TRP A 277 15.45 18.57 -13.08
CA TRP A 277 14.56 17.99 -12.05
C TRP A 277 14.66 16.47 -12.03
N ASN A 278 14.77 15.87 -10.85
CA ASN A 278 14.63 14.44 -10.63
C ASN A 278 14.15 14.16 -9.20
N THR A 279 13.87 12.89 -8.89
CA THR A 279 13.32 12.49 -7.59
C THR A 279 14.28 12.60 -6.41
N GLU A 280 15.60 12.69 -6.67
CA GLU A 280 16.68 12.86 -5.69
C GLU A 280 17.06 14.35 -5.52
N ASN A 281 16.76 15.18 -6.55
CA ASN A 281 16.90 16.64 -6.54
C ASN A 281 15.75 17.31 -7.33
N PRO A 282 14.57 17.53 -6.70
CA PRO A 282 13.42 18.13 -7.36
C PRO A 282 13.61 19.65 -7.53
N TYR A 283 14.42 20.03 -8.54
CA TYR A 283 14.73 21.42 -8.82
C TYR A 283 13.67 22.06 -9.70
N LEU A 284 13.02 23.11 -9.18
CA LEU A 284 12.01 23.88 -9.89
C LEU A 284 12.50 25.30 -10.18
N TYR A 285 12.15 25.81 -11.34
CA TYR A 285 12.20 27.22 -11.72
C TYR A 285 10.84 27.84 -11.49
N THR A 286 10.77 29.13 -11.15
CA THR A 286 9.54 29.86 -10.98
C THR A 286 9.18 30.57 -12.29
N LEU A 287 8.02 30.28 -12.84
CA LEU A 287 7.42 30.97 -13.97
C LEU A 287 6.48 32.06 -13.47
N ILE A 288 6.66 33.28 -13.88
CA ILE A 288 5.78 34.41 -13.56
C ILE A 288 5.22 34.96 -14.87
N LEU A 289 3.90 34.88 -15.00
CA LEU A 289 3.12 35.47 -16.12
C LEU A 289 2.37 36.68 -15.57
N GLN A 290 2.81 37.88 -15.89
CA GLN A 290 2.27 39.11 -15.35
C GLN A 290 1.64 39.98 -16.44
N SER A 291 0.33 40.20 -16.34
CA SER A 291 -0.41 41.22 -17.09
C SER A 291 -0.68 42.47 -16.22
N GLU A 292 -1.44 43.42 -16.71
CA GLU A 292 -1.78 44.65 -15.99
C GLU A 292 -2.52 44.36 -14.69
N ASN A 293 -3.52 43.43 -14.71
CA ASN A 293 -4.42 43.19 -13.57
C ASN A 293 -4.36 41.77 -13.05
N GLU A 294 -3.42 40.94 -13.52
CA GLU A 294 -3.31 39.53 -13.12
C GLU A 294 -1.87 39.05 -13.18
N THR A 295 -1.51 38.25 -12.19
CA THR A 295 -0.25 37.53 -12.12
C THR A 295 -0.53 36.04 -11.85
N ILE A 296 0.07 35.18 -12.65
CA ILE A 296 0.10 33.73 -12.43
C ILE A 296 1.53 33.36 -12.07
N VAL A 297 1.70 32.69 -10.93
CA VAL A 297 2.98 32.10 -10.52
C VAL A 297 2.83 30.59 -10.61
N ASP A 298 3.67 29.96 -11.42
CA ASP A 298 3.71 28.51 -11.58
C ASP A 298 5.16 28.02 -11.56
N HIS A 299 5.37 26.71 -11.67
CA HIS A 299 6.71 26.13 -11.62
C HIS A 299 7.04 25.40 -12.92
N ILE A 300 8.32 25.46 -13.29
CA ILE A 300 8.87 24.73 -14.43
C ILE A 300 9.94 23.77 -13.94
N ALA A 301 9.87 22.53 -14.39
CA ALA A 301 10.97 21.58 -14.29
C ALA A 301 11.59 21.34 -15.67
N VAL A 302 12.91 21.27 -15.73
CA VAL A 302 13.64 20.83 -16.93
C VAL A 302 13.96 19.35 -16.75
N ARG A 303 13.39 18.49 -17.59
CA ARG A 303 13.62 17.05 -17.53
C ARG A 303 13.37 16.41 -18.90
N THR A 304 13.89 15.19 -19.09
CA THR A 304 13.57 14.34 -20.23
C THR A 304 13.14 12.95 -19.77
N ILE A 305 12.21 12.33 -20.51
CA ILE A 305 11.92 10.90 -20.37
C ILE A 305 11.81 10.32 -21.78
N GLU A 306 12.46 9.18 -21.99
CA GLU A 306 12.48 8.51 -23.29
C GLU A 306 12.65 7.00 -23.15
N ILE A 307 12.22 6.26 -24.15
CA ILE A 307 12.45 4.83 -24.26
C ILE A 307 13.50 4.61 -25.36
N LYS A 308 14.62 4.01 -25.00
CA LYS A 308 15.68 3.58 -25.93
C LYS A 308 15.95 2.10 -25.74
N ASP A 309 15.98 1.33 -26.83
CA ASP A 309 16.26 -0.10 -26.78
C ASP A 309 15.40 -0.85 -25.73
N LYS A 310 14.14 -0.45 -25.61
CA LYS A 310 13.15 -0.99 -24.66
C LYS A 310 13.49 -0.74 -23.19
N VAL A 311 14.28 0.27 -22.88
CA VAL A 311 14.66 0.71 -21.54
C VAL A 311 14.21 2.15 -21.34
N ILE A 312 13.66 2.45 -20.16
CA ILE A 312 13.29 3.82 -19.78
C ILE A 312 14.55 4.58 -19.32
N TYR A 313 14.73 5.76 -19.89
CA TYR A 313 15.73 6.73 -19.46
C TYR A 313 15.07 8.01 -18.98
N PHE A 314 15.43 8.47 -17.81
CA PHE A 314 15.06 9.76 -17.26
C PHE A 314 16.32 10.64 -17.14
N ASN A 315 16.32 11.81 -17.76
CA ASN A 315 17.51 12.67 -17.87
C ASN A 315 18.76 11.93 -18.41
N GLY A 316 18.56 10.96 -19.29
CA GLY A 316 19.64 10.15 -19.85
C GLY A 316 20.16 9.03 -18.95
N GLN A 317 19.60 8.85 -17.73
CA GLN A 317 19.92 7.75 -16.82
C GLN A 317 18.84 6.66 -16.90
N LYS A 318 19.24 5.39 -16.82
CA LYS A 318 18.31 4.28 -16.65
C LYS A 318 17.57 4.48 -15.33
N THR A 319 16.25 4.35 -15.33
CA THR A 319 15.44 4.65 -14.14
C THR A 319 14.41 3.55 -13.92
N LYS A 320 14.20 3.21 -12.65
CA LYS A 320 13.18 2.27 -12.21
C LYS A 320 12.12 2.97 -11.35
N PHE A 321 10.85 2.65 -11.58
CA PHE A 321 9.76 3.11 -10.72
C PHE A 321 9.74 2.26 -9.43
N ARG A 322 9.98 2.89 -8.31
CA ARG A 322 9.76 2.37 -6.96
C ARG A 322 8.47 3.00 -6.45
N GLY A 323 7.36 2.50 -6.96
CA GLY A 323 6.07 3.17 -6.88
C GLY A 323 5.05 2.49 -5.98
N VAL A 324 3.97 3.22 -5.72
CA VAL A 324 2.79 2.74 -5.01
C VAL A 324 1.52 3.28 -5.67
N ASN A 325 0.46 2.48 -5.70
CA ASN A 325 -0.88 2.89 -6.05
C ASN A 325 -1.50 3.66 -4.89
N ARG A 326 -2.22 4.75 -5.17
CA ARG A 326 -2.81 5.59 -4.14
C ARG A 326 -4.22 6.00 -4.49
N HIS A 327 -5.18 5.60 -3.68
CA HIS A 327 -6.53 6.15 -3.63
C HIS A 327 -6.62 7.38 -2.72
N ASP A 328 -7.58 8.29 -3.01
CA ASP A 328 -8.01 9.30 -2.05
C ASP A 328 -8.90 8.61 -1.00
N SER A 329 -8.41 8.43 0.22
CA SER A 329 -9.12 7.78 1.31
C SER A 329 -8.71 8.34 2.67
N ASP A 330 -9.70 8.55 3.53
CA ASP A 330 -9.52 8.93 4.93
C ASP A 330 -10.64 8.30 5.78
N PRO A 331 -10.33 7.69 6.94
CA PRO A 331 -11.31 6.95 7.71
C PRO A 331 -12.42 7.82 8.32
N VAL A 332 -12.24 9.15 8.37
CA VAL A 332 -13.16 10.11 8.98
C VAL A 332 -13.89 10.96 7.95
N THR A 333 -13.24 11.26 6.82
CA THR A 333 -13.78 12.16 5.79
C THR A 333 -14.04 11.47 4.45
N GLY A 334 -13.81 10.15 4.36
CA GLY A 334 -14.03 9.39 3.12
C GLY A 334 -13.11 9.85 2.00
N PHE A 335 -13.66 10.23 0.85
CA PHE A 335 -12.89 10.68 -0.32
C PHE A 335 -12.38 12.13 -0.19
N THR A 336 -12.82 12.84 0.82
CA THR A 336 -12.39 14.22 1.05
C THR A 336 -11.04 14.24 1.72
N VAL A 337 -10.00 14.50 0.91
CA VAL A 337 -8.62 14.64 1.39
C VAL A 337 -8.13 16.06 1.13
N ASP A 338 -7.53 16.66 2.15
CA ASP A 338 -6.96 17.99 2.11
C ASP A 338 -5.44 17.98 1.90
N VAL A 339 -4.85 19.17 1.79
CA VAL A 339 -3.40 19.37 1.60
C VAL A 339 -2.58 18.67 2.69
N GLU A 340 -3.02 18.75 3.95
CA GLU A 340 -2.26 18.18 5.08
C GLU A 340 -2.26 16.64 5.05
N LYS A 341 -3.38 16.02 4.68
CA LYS A 341 -3.48 14.57 4.52
C LYS A 341 -2.60 14.08 3.37
N ILE A 342 -2.66 14.77 2.22
CA ILE A 342 -1.78 14.47 1.07
C ILE A 342 -0.31 14.61 1.49
N LYS A 343 0.05 15.69 2.18
CA LYS A 343 1.42 15.92 2.65
C LYS A 343 1.90 14.84 3.62
N LYS A 344 1.02 14.33 4.48
CA LYS A 344 1.30 13.19 5.37
C LYS A 344 1.64 11.94 4.55
N ASP A 345 0.83 11.61 3.53
CA ASP A 345 1.06 10.49 2.63
C ASP A 345 2.42 10.64 1.92
N LEU A 346 2.66 11.78 1.26
CA LEU A 346 3.91 12.05 0.55
C LEU A 346 5.14 12.00 1.46
N THR A 347 4.99 12.46 2.72
CA THR A 347 6.08 12.40 3.72
C THR A 347 6.43 10.95 4.06
N LEU A 348 5.44 10.13 4.37
CA LEU A 348 5.65 8.71 4.66
C LEU A 348 6.24 7.98 3.45
N MET A 349 5.71 8.21 2.25
CA MET A 349 6.24 7.60 1.03
C MET A 349 7.72 7.96 0.83
N LYS A 350 8.08 9.25 0.99
CA LYS A 350 9.48 9.70 0.83
C LYS A 350 10.41 9.08 1.88
N GLN A 351 9.95 8.94 3.13
CA GLN A 351 10.69 8.31 4.21
C GLN A 351 10.88 6.80 4.03
N HIS A 352 10.09 6.18 3.12
CA HIS A 352 10.11 4.75 2.83
C HIS A 352 10.63 4.42 1.41
N ASN A 353 11.42 5.31 0.81
CA ASN A 353 12.15 5.11 -0.46
C ASN A 353 11.29 5.04 -1.73
N PHE A 354 10.03 5.46 -1.69
CA PHE A 354 9.23 5.61 -2.91
C PHE A 354 9.72 6.79 -3.75
N ASN A 355 9.73 6.60 -5.08
CA ASN A 355 10.02 7.66 -6.03
C ASN A 355 8.88 7.92 -7.02
N ALA A 356 7.83 7.09 -7.00
CA ALA A 356 6.73 7.18 -7.95
C ALA A 356 5.37 6.87 -7.32
N ILE A 357 4.30 7.44 -7.90
CA ILE A 357 2.92 7.24 -7.47
C ILE A 357 2.04 7.04 -8.71
N ARG A 358 1.13 6.05 -8.68
CA ARG A 358 0.02 5.96 -9.63
C ARG A 358 -1.23 6.50 -8.95
N SER A 359 -1.90 7.45 -9.61
CA SER A 359 -3.18 8.00 -9.15
C SER A 359 -4.30 7.01 -9.45
N SER A 360 -4.33 5.90 -8.73
CA SER A 360 -5.32 4.83 -8.93
C SER A 360 -6.69 5.26 -8.39
N HIS A 361 -7.81 5.21 -9.16
CA HIS A 361 -7.82 5.01 -10.62
C HIS A 361 -8.53 6.20 -11.24
N TYR A 362 -8.08 7.40 -10.92
CA TYR A 362 -8.65 8.69 -11.30
C TYR A 362 -7.68 9.85 -11.04
N PRO A 363 -7.82 10.98 -11.73
CA PRO A 363 -7.02 12.17 -11.46
C PRO A 363 -7.26 12.70 -10.03
N ASN A 364 -6.17 12.92 -9.29
CA ASN A 364 -6.22 13.49 -7.95
C ASN A 364 -6.57 14.99 -7.99
N ALA A 365 -6.74 15.62 -6.81
CA ALA A 365 -6.89 17.07 -6.71
C ALA A 365 -5.72 17.79 -7.40
N PRO A 366 -5.94 18.92 -8.12
CA PRO A 366 -4.89 19.52 -8.95
C PRO A 366 -3.61 19.88 -8.20
N TYR A 367 -3.71 20.33 -6.94
CA TYR A 367 -2.55 20.67 -6.12
C TYR A 367 -1.71 19.44 -5.72
N PHE A 368 -2.25 18.22 -5.75
CA PHE A 368 -1.48 17.00 -5.54
C PHE A 368 -0.28 16.90 -6.49
N TYR A 369 -0.50 17.17 -7.76
CA TYR A 369 0.58 17.11 -8.77
C TYR A 369 1.60 18.22 -8.59
N GLN A 370 1.16 19.44 -8.18
CA GLN A 370 2.08 20.52 -7.82
C GLN A 370 2.95 20.15 -6.61
N MET A 371 2.37 19.46 -5.62
CA MET A 371 3.12 18.93 -4.47
C MET A 371 4.08 17.82 -4.91
N CYS A 372 3.71 16.96 -5.86
CA CYS A 372 4.60 15.94 -6.43
C CYS A 372 5.76 16.57 -7.22
N ASP A 373 5.52 17.66 -7.98
CA ASP A 373 6.59 18.47 -8.60
C ASP A 373 7.58 18.99 -7.54
N LYS A 374 7.05 19.56 -6.45
CA LYS A 374 7.82 20.18 -5.35
C LYS A 374 8.61 19.15 -4.53
N TYR A 375 8.02 18.00 -4.26
CA TYR A 375 8.59 16.99 -3.38
C TYR A 375 9.34 15.85 -4.10
N GLY A 376 9.31 15.85 -5.42
CA GLY A 376 10.12 14.95 -6.23
C GLY A 376 9.55 13.53 -6.34
N PHE A 377 8.31 13.39 -6.78
CA PHE A 377 7.72 12.11 -7.16
C PHE A 377 7.43 12.08 -8.65
N MET A 378 7.75 10.98 -9.32
CA MET A 378 7.22 10.68 -10.65
C MET A 378 5.78 10.22 -10.53
N VAL A 379 4.91 10.63 -11.44
CA VAL A 379 3.48 10.27 -11.39
C VAL A 379 3.06 9.59 -12.69
N CYS A 380 2.36 8.46 -12.52
CA CYS A 380 1.49 7.87 -13.52
C CYS A 380 0.09 8.44 -13.28
N ASP A 381 -0.33 9.42 -14.08
CA ASP A 381 -1.65 10.03 -13.97
C ASP A 381 -2.66 9.22 -14.77
N GLU A 382 -3.77 8.83 -14.12
CA GLU A 382 -4.73 7.89 -14.69
C GLU A 382 -6.09 8.53 -14.91
N ALA A 383 -6.66 8.28 -16.09
CA ALA A 383 -7.99 8.74 -16.45
C ALA A 383 -9.06 8.07 -15.56
N ASP A 384 -10.10 8.83 -15.22
CA ASP A 384 -11.24 8.38 -14.41
C ASP A 384 -12.10 7.37 -15.19
N ILE A 385 -11.52 6.19 -15.46
CA ILE A 385 -12.14 5.12 -16.25
C ILE A 385 -11.85 3.78 -15.60
N GLU A 386 -12.91 3.16 -15.09
CA GLU A 386 -12.94 1.76 -14.76
C GLU A 386 -14.31 1.16 -15.10
N ALA A 387 -14.30 0.07 -15.87
CA ALA A 387 -15.50 -0.65 -16.28
C ALA A 387 -15.29 -2.15 -16.13
N HIS A 388 -15.07 -2.58 -14.88
CA HIS A 388 -14.74 -3.98 -14.56
C HIS A 388 -16.00 -4.88 -14.54
N GLY A 389 -17.13 -4.35 -14.10
CA GLY A 389 -18.37 -5.13 -13.93
C GLY A 389 -18.82 -5.96 -15.16
N PRO A 390 -18.62 -5.56 -16.42
CA PRO A 390 -18.99 -6.41 -17.56
C PRO A 390 -18.23 -7.75 -17.62
N TYR A 391 -17.07 -7.88 -16.95
CA TYR A 391 -16.37 -9.14 -16.77
C TYR A 391 -17.23 -10.17 -16.02
N MET A 392 -18.10 -9.75 -15.11
CA MET A 392 -18.99 -10.59 -14.28
C MET A 392 -20.32 -10.95 -14.94
N LEU A 393 -20.62 -10.42 -16.15
CA LEU A 393 -21.90 -10.68 -16.80
C LEU A 393 -22.09 -12.17 -17.10
N TYR A 394 -23.32 -12.67 -16.89
CA TYR A 394 -23.65 -14.08 -17.13
C TYR A 394 -23.33 -14.53 -18.56
N ARG A 395 -22.74 -15.71 -18.67
CA ARG A 395 -22.38 -16.40 -19.92
C ARG A 395 -22.80 -17.88 -19.82
N LYS A 396 -23.32 -18.42 -20.94
CA LYS A 396 -23.66 -19.84 -21.01
C LYS A 396 -22.41 -20.74 -20.88
N GLU A 397 -21.32 -20.32 -21.51
CA GLU A 397 -20.01 -20.97 -21.45
C GLU A 397 -19.02 -19.96 -20.83
N ASP A 398 -18.57 -20.24 -19.61
CA ASP A 398 -17.68 -19.38 -18.86
C ASP A 398 -16.22 -19.75 -19.12
N THR A 399 -15.69 -19.25 -20.24
CA THR A 399 -14.29 -19.36 -20.66
C THR A 399 -13.67 -17.98 -20.75
N ASP A 400 -12.35 -17.87 -20.62
CA ASP A 400 -11.63 -16.58 -20.77
C ASP A 400 -11.91 -15.93 -22.12
N TYR A 401 -11.99 -16.72 -23.20
CA TYR A 401 -12.37 -16.21 -24.52
C TYR A 401 -13.74 -15.49 -24.49
N ASN A 402 -14.76 -16.13 -23.89
CA ASN A 402 -16.10 -15.55 -23.83
C ASN A 402 -16.16 -14.40 -22.81
N ARG A 403 -15.40 -14.47 -21.73
CA ARG A 403 -15.30 -13.38 -20.74
C ARG A 403 -14.74 -12.12 -21.38
N PHE A 404 -13.55 -12.23 -22.00
CA PHE A 404 -12.87 -11.09 -22.61
C PHE A 404 -13.64 -10.54 -23.78
N LYS A 405 -14.23 -11.39 -24.63
CA LYS A 405 -15.09 -10.96 -25.72
C LYS A 405 -16.28 -10.14 -25.21
N LYS A 406 -17.00 -10.64 -24.22
CA LYS A 406 -18.18 -9.96 -23.69
C LYS A 406 -17.83 -8.67 -22.94
N TRP A 407 -16.76 -8.68 -22.16
CA TRP A 407 -16.24 -7.50 -21.49
C TRP A 407 -15.90 -6.41 -22.49
N ASN A 408 -15.16 -6.75 -23.50
CA ASN A 408 -14.69 -5.87 -24.54
C ASN A 408 -15.85 -5.22 -25.34
N GLU A 409 -16.82 -6.02 -25.81
CA GLU A 409 -17.94 -5.60 -26.66
C GLU A 409 -18.91 -4.61 -25.97
N LYS A 410 -18.90 -4.54 -24.64
CA LYS A 410 -19.90 -3.76 -23.89
C LYS A 410 -19.59 -2.27 -23.83
N ILE A 411 -18.34 -1.91 -23.60
CA ILE A 411 -17.90 -0.53 -23.40
C ILE A 411 -16.67 -0.21 -24.25
N ALA A 412 -15.56 -0.94 -24.05
CA ALA A 412 -14.26 -0.62 -24.69
C ALA A 412 -14.29 -0.59 -26.21
N ASP A 413 -15.01 -1.53 -26.83
CA ASP A 413 -15.13 -1.68 -28.28
C ASP A 413 -16.52 -1.27 -28.82
N ASN A 414 -17.34 -0.60 -27.98
CA ASN A 414 -18.63 -0.05 -28.39
C ASN A 414 -18.49 1.45 -28.70
N PRO A 415 -18.65 1.89 -29.97
CA PRO A 415 -18.49 3.28 -30.38
C PRO A 415 -19.45 4.29 -29.69
N GLU A 416 -20.54 3.84 -29.05
CA GLU A 416 -21.44 4.72 -28.31
C GLU A 416 -20.75 5.34 -27.07
N TRP A 417 -19.71 4.69 -26.55
CA TRP A 417 -18.92 5.15 -25.41
C TRP A 417 -17.71 6.02 -25.79
N GLU A 418 -17.45 6.21 -27.08
CA GLU A 418 -16.28 6.97 -27.54
C GLU A 418 -16.19 8.35 -26.92
N ALA A 419 -17.30 9.11 -26.94
CA ALA A 419 -17.34 10.47 -26.42
C ALA A 419 -17.01 10.50 -24.91
N ALA A 420 -17.57 9.58 -24.12
CA ALA A 420 -17.36 9.51 -22.69
C ALA A 420 -15.91 9.13 -22.31
N ILE A 421 -15.32 8.16 -23.02
CA ILE A 421 -13.93 7.72 -22.79
C ILE A 421 -12.94 8.82 -23.19
N LEU A 422 -13.14 9.42 -24.39
CA LEU A 422 -12.27 10.50 -24.86
C LEU A 422 -12.36 11.76 -24.01
N ASP A 423 -13.55 12.11 -23.48
CA ASP A 423 -13.71 13.28 -22.62
C ASP A 423 -12.89 13.14 -21.34
N ARG A 424 -12.95 11.97 -20.68
CA ARG A 424 -12.20 11.68 -19.44
C ARG A 424 -10.70 11.79 -19.65
N VAL A 425 -10.17 11.16 -20.71
CA VAL A 425 -8.73 11.23 -21.04
C VAL A 425 -8.31 12.66 -21.40
N LYS A 426 -9.11 13.37 -22.21
CA LYS A 426 -8.79 14.74 -22.60
C LYS A 426 -8.80 15.70 -21.41
N ARG A 427 -9.80 15.62 -20.54
CA ARG A 427 -9.88 16.48 -19.35
C ARG A 427 -8.68 16.27 -18.42
N MET A 428 -8.26 15.04 -18.19
CA MET A 428 -7.06 14.72 -17.42
C MET A 428 -5.83 15.39 -18.05
N VAL A 429 -5.55 15.09 -19.31
CA VAL A 429 -4.34 15.59 -19.98
C VAL A 429 -4.35 17.12 -20.09
N GLU A 430 -5.49 17.74 -20.41
CA GLU A 430 -5.61 19.20 -20.53
C GLU A 430 -5.43 19.92 -19.20
N ARG A 431 -5.98 19.36 -18.11
CA ARG A 431 -5.84 19.95 -16.77
C ARG A 431 -4.42 19.88 -16.26
N ASP A 432 -3.76 18.71 -16.44
CA ASP A 432 -2.50 18.39 -15.77
C ASP A 432 -1.26 18.51 -16.68
N LYS A 433 -1.42 18.91 -17.93
CA LYS A 433 -0.34 19.02 -18.95
C LYS A 433 0.89 19.78 -18.53
N ASN A 434 0.79 20.72 -17.58
CA ASN A 434 1.89 21.52 -17.08
C ASN A 434 2.57 20.91 -15.84
N ARG A 435 2.17 19.72 -15.40
CA ARG A 435 2.81 19.07 -14.23
C ARG A 435 3.96 18.19 -14.68
N PHE A 436 5.15 18.53 -14.25
CA PHE A 436 6.39 17.89 -14.71
C PHE A 436 6.64 16.55 -14.02
N CYS A 437 6.08 16.33 -12.84
CA CYS A 437 6.08 15.04 -12.15
C CYS A 437 5.38 13.94 -12.96
N ILE A 438 4.38 14.31 -13.79
CA ILE A 438 3.69 13.34 -14.63
C ILE A 438 4.65 12.90 -15.74
N VAL A 439 5.04 11.65 -15.68
CA VAL A 439 5.95 11.00 -16.64
C VAL A 439 5.19 10.03 -17.55
N MET A 440 3.97 9.67 -17.15
CA MET A 440 3.17 8.65 -17.80
C MET A 440 1.68 9.03 -17.77
N TRP A 441 1.02 8.92 -18.92
CA TRP A 441 -0.43 8.99 -19.06
C TRP A 441 -1.01 7.58 -19.10
N SER A 442 -1.93 7.27 -18.20
CA SER A 442 -2.67 6.02 -18.18
C SER A 442 -4.10 6.21 -18.66
N MET A 443 -4.54 5.34 -19.55
CA MET A 443 -5.86 5.47 -20.17
C MET A 443 -7.01 5.03 -19.27
N GLY A 444 -6.72 4.49 -18.09
CA GLY A 444 -7.69 3.97 -17.13
C GLY A 444 -7.29 2.62 -16.57
N ASN A 445 -8.19 2.01 -15.83
CA ASN A 445 -8.04 0.73 -15.16
C ASN A 445 -9.08 -0.27 -15.68
N GLU A 446 -8.79 -1.54 -15.65
CA GLU A 446 -9.64 -2.74 -15.79
C GLU A 446 -10.93 -2.57 -16.62
N SER A 447 -10.78 -2.13 -17.88
CA SER A 447 -11.91 -1.82 -18.75
C SER A 447 -11.86 -2.53 -20.12
N ALA A 448 -11.03 -3.58 -20.25
CA ALA A 448 -10.72 -4.27 -21.50
C ALA A 448 -10.14 -3.34 -22.58
N TYR A 449 -9.96 -3.78 -23.81
CA TYR A 449 -9.34 -3.00 -24.88
C TYR A 449 -10.19 -2.99 -26.14
N GLY A 450 -10.35 -1.82 -26.75
CA GLY A 450 -11.20 -1.68 -27.93
C GLY A 450 -10.93 -0.38 -28.70
N CYS A 451 -11.73 -0.13 -29.71
CA CYS A 451 -11.61 1.01 -30.62
C CYS A 451 -11.60 2.36 -29.89
N ASN A 452 -12.25 2.48 -28.74
CA ASN A 452 -12.31 3.73 -27.98
C ASN A 452 -10.95 4.04 -27.32
N PHE A 453 -10.27 3.03 -26.78
CA PHE A 453 -8.93 3.18 -26.21
C PHE A 453 -7.85 3.38 -27.27
N GLU A 454 -7.99 2.78 -28.48
CA GLU A 454 -7.11 3.08 -29.62
C GLU A 454 -7.15 4.57 -29.97
N LYS A 455 -8.36 5.16 -30.00
CA LYS A 455 -8.55 6.58 -30.29
C LYS A 455 -8.02 7.47 -29.16
N ALA A 456 -8.25 7.09 -27.90
CA ALA A 456 -7.73 7.80 -26.73
C ALA A 456 -6.20 7.85 -26.73
N LEU A 457 -5.54 6.71 -26.93
CA LEU A 457 -4.08 6.61 -27.06
C LEU A 457 -3.54 7.46 -28.24
N ALA A 458 -4.18 7.38 -29.40
CA ALA A 458 -3.76 8.15 -30.58
C ALA A 458 -3.87 9.67 -30.34
N TRP A 459 -4.98 10.11 -29.72
CA TRP A 459 -5.14 11.51 -29.35
C TRP A 459 -4.08 11.96 -28.34
N THR A 460 -3.86 11.17 -27.28
CA THR A 460 -2.87 11.49 -26.22
C THR A 460 -1.46 11.62 -26.79
N LYS A 461 -1.04 10.67 -27.64
CA LYS A 461 0.28 10.73 -28.29
C LYS A 461 0.44 11.90 -29.25
N GLN A 462 -0.62 12.25 -29.97
CA GLN A 462 -0.61 13.42 -30.87
C GLN A 462 -0.57 14.72 -30.06
N TYR A 463 -1.32 14.79 -28.96
CA TYR A 463 -1.37 15.97 -28.10
C TYR A 463 -0.09 16.13 -27.28
N ASP A 464 0.36 15.08 -26.60
CA ASP A 464 1.55 15.11 -25.75
C ASP A 464 2.52 13.94 -26.04
N PRO A 465 3.41 14.09 -27.02
CA PRO A 465 4.42 13.08 -27.32
C PRO A 465 5.57 13.03 -26.31
N SER A 466 5.62 13.95 -25.33
CA SER A 466 6.74 14.08 -24.38
C SER A 466 6.63 13.15 -23.18
N ARG A 467 5.54 12.41 -23.03
CA ARG A 467 5.28 11.47 -21.96
C ARG A 467 4.98 10.07 -22.47
N ILE A 468 5.22 9.09 -21.61
CA ILE A 468 4.94 7.68 -21.89
C ILE A 468 3.43 7.44 -21.81
N THR A 469 2.91 6.53 -22.62
CA THR A 469 1.51 6.08 -22.54
C THR A 469 1.47 4.62 -22.11
N GLN A 470 0.56 4.31 -21.20
CA GLN A 470 0.29 2.95 -20.74
C GLN A 470 -1.22 2.66 -20.64
N TYR A 471 -1.58 1.40 -20.67
CA TYR A 471 -2.89 0.86 -20.38
C TYR A 471 -2.79 -0.65 -20.18
N GLU A 472 -2.99 -1.11 -18.93
CA GLU A 472 -2.75 -2.52 -18.55
C GLU A 472 -3.78 -3.47 -19.18
N SER A 473 -5.05 -3.01 -19.30
CA SER A 473 -6.14 -3.80 -19.85
C SER A 473 -6.03 -4.07 -21.35
N ALA A 474 -5.00 -3.56 -22.03
CA ALA A 474 -4.72 -3.84 -23.43
C ALA A 474 -4.53 -5.34 -23.73
N ARG A 475 -4.29 -6.17 -22.71
CA ARG A 475 -4.25 -7.65 -22.83
C ARG A 475 -5.64 -8.29 -22.91
N TYR A 476 -6.66 -7.69 -22.32
CA TYR A 476 -8.03 -8.19 -22.28
C TYR A 476 -8.82 -7.68 -23.50
N ARG A 477 -8.81 -8.47 -24.57
CA ARG A 477 -9.34 -8.08 -25.86
C ARG A 477 -10.21 -9.15 -26.47
N ASN A 478 -11.04 -8.77 -27.43
CA ASN A 478 -11.74 -9.71 -28.28
C ASN A 478 -10.74 -10.34 -29.27
N TYR A 479 -10.47 -11.63 -29.15
CA TYR A 479 -9.51 -12.34 -30.02
C TYR A 479 -9.95 -12.47 -31.49
N ASP A 480 -11.22 -12.15 -31.80
CA ASP A 480 -11.73 -12.13 -33.17
C ASP A 480 -11.43 -10.81 -33.92
N VAL A 481 -10.89 -9.79 -33.20
CA VAL A 481 -10.60 -8.46 -33.71
C VAL A 481 -9.09 -8.19 -33.66
N THR A 482 -8.58 -7.51 -34.67
CA THR A 482 -7.19 -7.02 -34.69
C THR A 482 -7.15 -5.58 -34.25
N TYR A 483 -6.41 -5.30 -33.18
CA TYR A 483 -6.27 -3.96 -32.60
C TYR A 483 -4.90 -3.35 -32.89
N ASN A 484 -4.84 -2.03 -32.82
CA ASN A 484 -3.61 -1.25 -32.96
C ASN A 484 -3.02 -0.91 -31.56
N TYR A 485 -1.74 -1.28 -31.34
CA TYR A 485 -0.98 -1.01 -30.12
C TYR A 485 0.19 -0.03 -30.35
N GLU A 486 0.20 0.68 -31.49
CA GLU A 486 1.33 1.55 -31.88
C GLU A 486 1.53 2.69 -30.88
N ASN A 487 0.43 3.26 -30.37
CA ASN A 487 0.46 4.38 -29.43
C ASN A 487 0.55 3.95 -27.95
N LEU A 488 0.74 2.69 -27.66
CA LEU A 488 0.99 2.14 -26.34
C LEU A 488 2.50 1.89 -26.18
N ASP A 489 3.15 2.60 -25.29
CA ASP A 489 4.62 2.55 -25.15
C ASP A 489 5.12 1.37 -24.31
N LEU A 490 4.33 0.92 -23.33
CA LEU A 490 4.69 -0.12 -22.37
C LEU A 490 3.87 -1.39 -22.54
N TYR A 491 4.42 -2.50 -22.10
CA TYR A 491 3.68 -3.72 -21.77
C TYR A 491 3.45 -3.76 -20.28
N SER A 492 2.23 -3.53 -19.85
CA SER A 492 1.85 -3.42 -18.44
C SER A 492 1.10 -4.66 -17.97
N ARG A 493 1.37 -5.09 -16.73
CA ARG A 493 0.72 -6.25 -16.10
C ARG A 493 0.38 -5.96 -14.63
N MET A 494 -0.74 -6.54 -14.19
CA MET A 494 -1.10 -6.68 -12.78
C MET A 494 -0.75 -8.08 -12.31
N TYR A 495 -0.11 -8.18 -11.16
CA TYR A 495 0.15 -9.40 -10.40
C TYR A 495 0.70 -10.59 -11.21
N PRO A 496 1.62 -10.40 -12.16
CA PRO A 496 2.18 -11.53 -12.90
C PRO A 496 3.08 -12.36 -11.99
N ALA A 497 3.01 -13.69 -12.10
CA ALA A 497 4.04 -14.54 -11.51
C ALA A 497 5.42 -14.24 -12.14
N LEU A 498 6.50 -14.46 -11.38
CA LEU A 498 7.87 -14.22 -11.88
C LEU A 498 8.17 -14.99 -13.17
N SER A 499 7.67 -16.22 -13.28
CA SER A 499 7.79 -17.05 -14.48
C SER A 499 7.07 -16.46 -15.71
N GLU A 500 5.98 -15.75 -15.53
CA GLU A 500 5.29 -15.06 -16.63
C GLU A 500 6.08 -13.84 -17.13
N ILE A 501 6.77 -13.15 -16.20
CA ILE A 501 7.68 -12.05 -16.54
C ILE A 501 8.86 -12.59 -17.35
N GLU A 502 9.49 -13.66 -16.89
CA GLU A 502 10.59 -14.35 -17.61
C GLU A 502 10.15 -14.78 -19.01
N GLU A 503 8.98 -15.41 -19.12
CA GLU A 503 8.42 -15.84 -20.40
C GLU A 503 8.26 -14.67 -21.38
N TYR A 504 7.75 -13.52 -20.92
CA TYR A 504 7.61 -12.32 -21.75
C TYR A 504 8.98 -11.79 -22.21
N LEU A 505 9.93 -11.68 -21.28
CA LEU A 505 11.27 -11.15 -21.58
C LEU A 505 12.04 -12.05 -22.56
N GLU A 506 11.84 -13.37 -22.49
CA GLU A 506 12.47 -14.34 -23.40
C GLU A 506 11.79 -14.42 -24.78
N LYS A 507 10.46 -14.47 -24.81
CA LYS A 507 9.71 -14.80 -26.05
C LYS A 507 9.27 -13.57 -26.85
N ASP A 508 8.91 -12.48 -26.20
CA ASP A 508 8.42 -11.26 -26.84
C ASP A 508 9.37 -10.11 -26.58
N GLY A 509 9.37 -9.58 -25.36
CA GLY A 509 10.21 -8.46 -24.94
C GLY A 509 10.16 -7.25 -25.89
N SER A 510 9.04 -7.05 -26.59
CA SER A 510 8.91 -6.02 -27.64
C SER A 510 8.86 -4.60 -27.09
N LYS A 511 8.38 -4.47 -25.83
CA LYS A 511 8.24 -3.18 -25.11
C LYS A 511 8.84 -3.30 -23.72
N PRO A 512 9.15 -2.18 -23.03
CA PRO A 512 9.49 -2.21 -21.60
C PRO A 512 8.34 -2.80 -20.80
N PHE A 513 8.67 -3.57 -19.74
CA PHE A 513 7.69 -4.24 -18.88
C PHE A 513 7.43 -3.41 -17.62
N LEU A 514 6.17 -3.06 -17.37
CA LEU A 514 5.72 -2.34 -16.18
C LEU A 514 4.84 -3.24 -15.30
N LEU A 515 5.18 -3.34 -14.02
CA LEU A 515 4.31 -3.90 -12.98
C LEU A 515 3.38 -2.77 -12.51
N VAL A 516 2.22 -2.62 -13.17
CA VAL A 516 1.30 -1.53 -12.80
C VAL A 516 0.65 -1.77 -11.45
N GLU A 517 0.51 -3.05 -11.07
CA GLU A 517 0.15 -3.51 -9.73
C GLU A 517 0.92 -4.80 -9.42
N TYR A 518 1.48 -4.89 -8.21
CA TYR A 518 2.16 -6.09 -7.73
C TYR A 518 2.23 -6.11 -6.20
N CYS A 519 2.55 -7.26 -5.61
CA CYS A 519 2.71 -7.43 -4.17
C CYS A 519 1.49 -6.89 -3.39
N HIS A 520 0.31 -7.48 -3.66
CA HIS A 520 -0.96 -7.11 -2.99
C HIS A 520 -0.78 -7.16 -1.47
N SER A 521 -0.97 -6.00 -0.80
CA SER A 521 -0.50 -5.79 0.58
C SER A 521 -1.57 -6.06 1.64
N MET A 522 -2.51 -6.96 1.34
CA MET A 522 -3.65 -7.27 2.20
C MET A 522 -3.23 -7.95 3.50
N GLY A 523 -3.63 -7.38 4.64
CA GLY A 523 -3.37 -7.92 5.97
C GLY A 523 -1.89 -8.16 6.27
N ASN A 524 -1.57 -9.38 6.75
CA ASN A 524 -0.18 -9.80 6.95
C ASN A 524 0.46 -10.14 5.60
N GLY A 525 1.02 -9.14 4.94
CA GLY A 525 1.67 -9.24 3.63
C GLY A 525 2.38 -7.93 3.26
N PRO A 526 2.97 -7.90 2.04
CA PRO A 526 3.32 -9.05 1.22
C PRO A 526 4.66 -9.70 1.64
N GLY A 527 4.90 -10.94 1.25
CA GLY A 527 6.12 -11.69 1.54
C GLY A 527 7.17 -11.68 0.41
N ASP A 528 6.80 -11.30 -0.81
CA ASP A 528 7.56 -11.51 -2.04
C ASP A 528 8.23 -10.23 -2.62
N PHE A 529 8.36 -9.16 -1.84
CA PHE A 529 9.02 -7.93 -2.27
C PHE A 529 10.45 -8.13 -2.76
N GLU A 530 11.23 -8.95 -2.05
CA GLU A 530 12.63 -9.18 -2.42
C GLU A 530 12.74 -9.89 -3.77
N ASP A 531 11.87 -10.84 -4.05
CA ASP A 531 11.88 -11.63 -5.29
C ASP A 531 11.54 -10.74 -6.50
N TYR A 532 10.51 -9.89 -6.36
CA TYR A 532 10.21 -8.88 -7.39
C TYR A 532 11.34 -7.84 -7.53
N PHE A 533 11.97 -7.42 -6.43
CA PHE A 533 13.12 -6.51 -6.51
C PHE A 533 14.25 -7.14 -7.33
N GLN A 534 14.60 -8.41 -7.09
CA GLN A 534 15.63 -9.11 -7.84
C GLN A 534 15.22 -9.24 -9.32
N MET A 535 13.99 -9.59 -9.62
CA MET A 535 13.45 -9.65 -10.98
C MET A 535 13.56 -8.30 -11.70
N ILE A 536 13.11 -7.21 -11.06
CA ILE A 536 13.16 -5.84 -11.62
C ILE A 536 14.60 -5.43 -11.95
N HIS A 537 15.56 -5.78 -11.12
CA HIS A 537 16.96 -5.41 -11.31
C HIS A 537 17.78 -6.42 -12.14
N SER A 538 17.21 -7.56 -12.50
CA SER A 538 17.87 -8.56 -13.36
C SER A 538 17.87 -8.17 -14.84
N ASP A 539 16.91 -7.37 -15.29
CA ASP A 539 16.78 -6.95 -16.69
C ASP A 539 16.45 -5.46 -16.79
N ASP A 540 17.18 -4.74 -17.63
CA ASP A 540 16.98 -3.29 -17.82
C ASP A 540 15.60 -2.96 -18.43
N ARG A 541 14.98 -3.88 -19.15
CA ARG A 541 13.64 -3.71 -19.75
C ARG A 541 12.53 -3.70 -18.73
N MET A 542 12.75 -4.18 -17.50
CA MET A 542 11.83 -4.02 -16.39
C MET A 542 11.81 -2.58 -15.91
N CYS A 543 10.65 -1.91 -15.96
CA CYS A 543 10.52 -0.51 -15.57
C CYS A 543 10.44 -0.30 -14.06
N GLY A 544 10.31 -1.37 -13.27
CA GLY A 544 9.83 -1.32 -11.89
C GLY A 544 8.31 -1.41 -11.84
N GLY A 545 7.69 -0.83 -10.83
CA GLY A 545 6.24 -0.94 -10.69
C GLY A 545 5.65 -0.15 -9.53
N PHE A 546 4.34 -0.39 -9.31
CA PHE A 546 3.54 0.25 -8.27
C PHE A 546 2.91 -0.82 -7.39
N VAL A 547 3.26 -0.84 -6.11
CA VAL A 547 2.69 -1.76 -5.12
C VAL A 547 1.19 -1.49 -4.97
N TRP A 548 0.37 -2.49 -4.90
CA TRP A 548 -1.01 -2.38 -4.51
C TRP A 548 -1.16 -2.69 -3.01
N GLU A 549 -1.59 -1.76 -2.12
CA GLU A 549 -1.66 -0.32 -2.38
C GLU A 549 -1.19 0.48 -1.14
N TRP A 550 -1.47 1.80 -1.13
CA TRP A 550 -0.94 2.67 -0.07
C TRP A 550 -1.64 2.48 1.27
N CYS A 551 -2.96 2.44 1.32
CA CYS A 551 -3.71 2.59 2.57
C CYS A 551 -4.92 1.66 2.66
N ASP A 552 -5.10 1.02 3.80
CA ASP A 552 -6.34 0.33 4.13
C ASP A 552 -7.54 1.28 4.04
N HIS A 553 -8.62 0.85 3.38
CA HIS A 553 -9.85 1.61 3.26
C HIS A 553 -10.87 1.13 4.29
N ALA A 554 -11.08 1.93 5.34
CA ALA A 554 -12.10 1.66 6.34
C ALA A 554 -12.75 2.94 6.84
N VAL A 555 -13.96 2.82 7.35
CA VAL A 555 -14.70 3.91 7.98
C VAL A 555 -14.53 3.83 9.49
N ALA A 556 -14.00 4.91 10.10
CA ALA A 556 -13.88 4.99 11.54
C ALA A 556 -15.23 5.30 12.18
N HIS A 557 -15.58 4.51 13.19
CA HIS A 557 -16.73 4.73 14.06
C HIS A 557 -16.28 5.11 15.47
N ASP A 558 -17.15 4.88 16.47
CA ASP A 558 -16.86 5.09 17.89
C ASP A 558 -15.74 4.14 18.37
N GLN A 559 -15.28 4.35 19.59
CA GLN A 559 -14.33 3.46 20.25
C GLN A 559 -15.04 2.27 20.89
N ALA A 560 -14.43 1.10 20.81
CA ALA A 560 -14.83 -0.08 21.55
C ALA A 560 -14.53 0.07 23.04
N GLU A 561 -15.07 -0.82 23.88
CA GLU A 561 -14.83 -0.83 25.34
C GLU A 561 -13.34 -0.95 25.72
N ASN A 562 -12.56 -1.61 24.89
CA ASN A 562 -11.09 -1.75 25.04
C ASN A 562 -10.29 -0.53 24.54
N GLY A 563 -10.96 0.54 24.09
CA GLY A 563 -10.35 1.77 23.62
C GLY A 563 -9.86 1.76 22.18
N LYS A 564 -10.01 0.67 21.44
CA LYS A 564 -9.67 0.60 20.00
C LYS A 564 -10.72 1.32 19.18
N THR A 565 -10.29 2.01 18.11
CA THR A 565 -11.20 2.54 17.09
C THR A 565 -11.87 1.39 16.36
N LYS A 566 -13.19 1.45 16.19
CA LYS A 566 -13.91 0.51 15.36
C LYS A 566 -13.77 0.94 13.91
N TYR A 567 -12.98 0.21 13.16
CA TYR A 567 -12.88 0.36 11.71
C TYR A 567 -13.83 -0.61 11.03
N TYR A 568 -14.71 -0.08 10.17
CA TYR A 568 -15.70 -0.85 9.41
C TYR A 568 -15.26 -0.95 7.95
N TYR A 569 -15.31 -2.15 7.42
CA TYR A 569 -15.02 -2.46 6.02
C TYR A 569 -16.28 -3.03 5.31
N GLY A 570 -16.15 -3.60 4.13
CA GLY A 570 -17.31 -4.07 3.36
C GLY A 570 -18.16 -5.12 4.10
N GLY A 571 -19.47 -4.93 4.12
CA GLY A 571 -20.46 -5.77 4.81
C GLY A 571 -20.82 -5.31 6.22
N ASP A 572 -20.06 -4.40 6.82
CA ASP A 572 -20.32 -3.92 8.19
C ASP A 572 -21.42 -2.86 8.26
N HIS A 573 -21.77 -2.26 7.14
CA HIS A 573 -22.76 -1.18 7.06
C HIS A 573 -24.19 -1.70 6.77
N GLY A 574 -24.38 -3.04 6.65
CA GLY A 574 -25.66 -3.67 6.35
C GLY A 574 -26.00 -3.73 4.87
N GLU A 575 -25.07 -3.44 4.01
CA GLU A 575 -25.19 -3.59 2.57
C GLU A 575 -25.24 -5.06 2.14
N ALA A 576 -26.12 -5.37 1.18
CA ALA A 576 -26.35 -6.74 0.74
C ALA A 576 -25.31 -7.26 -0.28
N ILE A 577 -24.67 -6.34 -1.02
CA ILE A 577 -23.65 -6.64 -2.01
C ILE A 577 -22.35 -5.97 -1.52
N HIS A 578 -21.35 -6.80 -1.22
CA HIS A 578 -20.06 -6.32 -0.75
C HIS A 578 -18.95 -7.35 -1.00
N ASP A 579 -17.71 -6.94 -0.95
CA ASP A 579 -16.52 -7.79 -1.10
C ASP A 579 -15.68 -7.88 0.20
N GLY A 580 -16.34 -7.63 1.37
CA GLY A 580 -15.75 -7.86 2.69
C GLY A 580 -14.57 -6.96 2.99
N ASN A 581 -13.53 -7.56 3.58
CA ASN A 581 -12.28 -6.86 3.92
C ASN A 581 -11.29 -6.75 2.75
N PHE A 582 -11.71 -6.96 1.49
CA PHE A 582 -10.79 -6.89 0.36
C PHE A 582 -10.18 -5.49 0.16
N CYS A 583 -10.82 -4.45 0.71
CA CYS A 583 -10.32 -3.07 0.80
C CYS A 583 -9.28 -2.82 1.93
N MET A 584 -8.89 -3.86 2.67
CA MET A 584 -7.88 -3.77 3.74
C MET A 584 -6.53 -4.26 3.21
N ASP A 585 -6.04 -3.62 2.18
CA ASP A 585 -4.92 -4.06 1.34
C ASP A 585 -3.79 -3.02 1.24
N GLY A 586 -3.73 -2.13 2.23
CA GLY A 586 -2.75 -1.05 2.31
C GLY A 586 -1.43 -1.41 2.98
N LEU A 587 -0.39 -0.65 2.63
CA LEU A 587 0.90 -0.63 3.34
C LEU A 587 0.84 0.16 4.65
N VAL A 588 -0.22 0.94 4.85
CA VAL A 588 -0.50 1.65 6.10
C VAL A 588 -1.94 1.41 6.54
N TYR A 589 -2.16 1.42 7.84
CA TYR A 589 -3.50 1.45 8.44
C TYR A 589 -4.28 2.70 8.01
N PRO A 590 -5.62 2.74 8.18
CA PRO A 590 -6.43 3.89 7.78
C PRO A 590 -5.96 5.23 8.39
N ASP A 591 -5.39 5.22 9.59
CA ASP A 591 -4.83 6.40 10.28
C ASP A 591 -3.40 6.76 9.84
N ARG A 592 -2.82 6.02 8.88
CA ARG A 592 -1.44 6.14 8.36
C ARG A 592 -0.37 5.60 9.31
N THR A 593 -0.71 4.79 10.29
CA THR A 593 0.29 3.99 11.02
C THR A 593 0.88 2.96 10.03
N PRO A 594 2.22 2.82 9.94
CA PRO A 594 2.83 1.82 9.04
C PRO A 594 2.45 0.39 9.40
N HIS A 595 2.07 -0.43 8.42
CA HIS A 595 2.10 -1.89 8.53
C HIS A 595 3.54 -2.41 8.48
N THR A 596 3.77 -3.62 8.93
CA THR A 596 5.08 -4.28 8.79
C THR A 596 5.49 -4.43 7.32
N GLY A 597 4.53 -4.55 6.40
CA GLY A 597 4.75 -4.54 4.95
C GLY A 597 5.42 -3.26 4.43
N LEU A 598 5.09 -2.08 4.98
CA LEU A 598 5.76 -0.84 4.61
C LEU A 598 7.23 -0.81 5.06
N LEU A 599 7.51 -1.35 6.24
CA LEU A 599 8.87 -1.46 6.76
C LEU A 599 9.70 -2.46 5.95
N GLU A 600 9.08 -3.55 5.53
CA GLU A 600 9.67 -4.53 4.60
C GLU A 600 10.04 -3.87 3.27
N TYR A 601 9.09 -3.16 2.64
CA TYR A 601 9.32 -2.39 1.42
C TYR A 601 10.51 -1.43 1.57
N LYS A 602 10.53 -0.65 2.65
CA LYS A 602 11.60 0.33 2.91
C LYS A 602 12.98 -0.30 2.83
N ASN A 603 13.16 -1.47 3.46
CA ASN A 603 14.47 -2.12 3.48
C ASN A 603 14.79 -2.86 2.19
N VAL A 604 13.81 -3.43 1.51
CA VAL A 604 13.99 -4.03 0.18
C VAL A 604 14.44 -2.95 -0.82
N TYR A 605 13.80 -1.79 -0.83
CA TYR A 605 14.09 -0.70 -1.77
C TYR A 605 15.09 0.35 -1.23
N ARG A 606 15.96 -0.04 -0.28
CA ARG A 606 17.05 0.83 0.18
C ARG A 606 18.00 1.20 -0.95
N PRO A 607 18.53 2.44 -0.96
CA PRO A 607 19.28 2.98 -2.10
C PRO A 607 20.68 2.36 -2.27
N VAL A 608 21.23 1.73 -1.24
CA VAL A 608 22.52 1.06 -1.27
C VAL A 608 22.38 -0.35 -0.72
N ARG A 609 23.01 -1.32 -1.37
CA ARG A 609 23.00 -2.73 -0.92
C ARG A 609 24.38 -3.34 -0.99
N VAL A 610 24.67 -4.26 -0.08
CA VAL A 610 25.89 -5.07 -0.14
C VAL A 610 25.78 -6.08 -1.27
N ARG A 611 26.79 -6.14 -2.12
CA ARG A 611 26.99 -7.22 -3.11
C ARG A 611 27.79 -8.38 -2.54
N SER A 612 28.88 -8.06 -1.80
CA SER A 612 29.73 -9.06 -1.17
C SER A 612 30.59 -8.45 -0.07
N PHE A 613 31.00 -9.27 0.86
CA PHE A 613 32.03 -8.95 1.85
C PHE A 613 33.08 -10.06 1.90
N ASP A 614 34.30 -9.75 1.50
CA ASP A 614 35.45 -10.65 1.65
C ASP A 614 36.04 -10.43 3.06
N GLN A 615 35.61 -11.29 3.99
CA GLN A 615 35.99 -11.17 5.41
C GLN A 615 37.51 -11.32 5.63
N GLU A 616 38.21 -12.15 4.84
CA GLU A 616 39.65 -12.36 4.98
C GLU A 616 40.46 -11.10 4.59
N ARG A 617 39.98 -10.40 3.57
CA ARG A 617 40.64 -9.19 3.08
C ARG A 617 40.08 -7.90 3.67
N GLY A 618 38.97 -7.99 4.39
CA GLY A 618 38.22 -6.82 4.87
C GLY A 618 37.68 -5.97 3.72
N MET A 619 37.25 -6.56 2.60
CA MET A 619 36.80 -5.82 1.43
C MET A 619 35.28 -5.90 1.28
N LEU A 620 34.60 -4.77 1.43
CA LEU A 620 33.17 -4.61 1.27
C LEU A 620 32.86 -4.05 -0.12
N THR A 621 32.02 -4.75 -0.89
CA THR A 621 31.52 -4.27 -2.18
C THR A 621 30.05 -3.85 -2.04
N LEU A 622 29.77 -2.61 -2.43
CA LEU A 622 28.45 -1.97 -2.35
C LEU A 622 27.96 -1.65 -3.77
N HIS A 623 26.64 -1.77 -3.97
CA HIS A 623 25.97 -1.34 -5.19
C HIS A 623 25.10 -0.12 -4.93
N ASN A 624 25.13 0.84 -5.84
CA ASN A 624 24.30 2.03 -5.84
C ASN A 624 23.03 1.79 -6.67
N TYR A 625 21.86 1.75 -6.03
CA TYR A 625 20.54 1.66 -6.67
C TYR A 625 19.86 3.00 -6.89
N MET A 626 20.53 4.12 -6.57
CA MET A 626 20.05 5.46 -6.92
C MET A 626 20.17 5.68 -8.42
N ASP A 627 19.29 6.55 -8.93
CA ASP A 627 19.24 6.85 -10.37
C ASP A 627 20.11 8.06 -10.75
N PHE A 628 20.42 8.99 -9.81
CA PHE A 628 21.06 10.26 -10.13
C PHE A 628 22.26 10.60 -9.25
N ASP A 629 22.24 10.31 -7.96
CA ASP A 629 23.26 10.72 -6.99
C ASP A 629 24.33 9.62 -6.77
N ASP A 630 25.58 10.03 -6.51
CA ASP A 630 26.66 9.15 -6.03
C ASP A 630 26.43 8.80 -4.55
N ILE A 631 26.81 7.59 -4.13
CA ILE A 631 26.72 7.15 -2.73
C ILE A 631 27.33 8.18 -1.79
N GLN A 632 28.53 8.67 -2.09
CA GLN A 632 29.26 9.60 -1.22
C GLN A 632 28.52 10.92 -0.98
N ASP A 633 27.64 11.35 -1.89
CA ASP A 633 26.93 12.63 -1.82
C ASP A 633 25.57 12.49 -1.16
N PHE A 634 25.01 11.29 -1.13
CA PHE A 634 23.65 11.04 -0.67
C PHE A 634 23.57 10.26 0.65
N VAL A 635 24.52 9.32 0.92
CA VAL A 635 24.42 8.37 2.04
C VAL A 635 25.65 8.44 2.96
N ASP A 636 25.41 8.53 4.26
CA ASP A 636 26.37 8.16 5.31
C ASP A 636 26.16 6.68 5.69
N ILE A 637 27.23 5.88 5.67
CA ILE A 637 27.18 4.46 5.98
C ILE A 637 27.81 4.22 7.35
N CYS A 638 26.99 3.78 8.33
CA CYS A 638 27.46 3.37 9.65
C CYS A 638 27.48 1.84 9.73
N TYR A 639 28.49 1.28 10.42
CA TYR A 639 28.54 -0.15 10.66
C TYR A 639 28.55 -0.47 12.15
N GLU A 640 28.03 -1.65 12.48
CA GLU A 640 28.03 -2.25 13.80
C GLU A 640 28.36 -3.74 13.67
N VAL A 641 29.32 -4.22 14.45
CA VAL A 641 29.54 -5.66 14.64
C VAL A 641 28.88 -6.07 15.96
N THR A 642 28.03 -7.09 15.89
CA THR A 642 27.36 -7.64 17.08
C THR A 642 27.81 -9.06 17.34
N GLN A 643 27.87 -9.44 18.61
CA GLN A 643 28.08 -10.81 19.07
C GLN A 643 26.90 -11.19 19.97
N ASP A 644 26.13 -12.21 19.61
CA ASP A 644 24.92 -12.62 20.32
C ASP A 644 23.98 -11.43 20.62
N GLY A 645 23.86 -10.49 19.67
CA GLY A 645 23.03 -9.28 19.76
C GLY A 645 23.65 -8.14 20.57
N LEU A 646 24.84 -8.31 21.15
CA LEU A 646 25.55 -7.24 21.86
C LEU A 646 26.54 -6.56 20.94
N SER A 647 26.51 -5.23 20.88
CA SER A 647 27.43 -4.43 20.09
C SER A 647 28.88 -4.58 20.62
N VAL A 648 29.81 -4.98 19.74
CA VAL A 648 31.23 -5.14 20.08
C VAL A 648 32.12 -4.15 19.36
N GLN A 649 31.72 -3.67 18.18
CA GLN A 649 32.44 -2.65 17.42
C GLN A 649 31.47 -1.79 16.64
N LYS A 650 31.71 -0.49 16.53
CA LYS A 650 30.93 0.46 15.69
C LYS A 650 31.87 1.43 14.97
N GLY A 651 31.44 1.91 13.82
CA GLY A 651 32.18 2.90 13.07
C GLY A 651 31.42 3.42 11.85
N LYS A 652 32.13 4.13 11.00
CA LYS A 652 31.63 4.60 9.70
C LYS A 652 32.48 3.99 8.57
N VAL A 653 31.81 3.63 7.46
CA VAL A 653 32.48 3.27 6.21
C VAL A 653 32.93 4.55 5.53
N VAL A 654 34.21 4.65 5.20
CA VAL A 654 34.80 5.85 4.61
C VAL A 654 35.25 5.56 3.18
N GLY A 655 35.01 6.51 2.28
CA GLY A 655 35.48 6.41 0.89
C GLY A 655 34.59 5.57 -0.04
N ALA A 656 33.35 5.24 0.38
CA ALA A 656 32.38 4.63 -0.49
C ALA A 656 31.88 5.68 -1.50
N SER A 657 32.21 5.49 -2.77
CA SER A 657 31.77 6.33 -3.89
C SER A 657 31.47 5.42 -5.07
N ALA A 658 30.24 5.43 -5.52
CA ALA A 658 29.78 4.74 -6.71
C ALA A 658 28.75 5.60 -7.41
N ALA A 659 28.95 5.82 -8.70
CA ALA A 659 27.98 6.46 -9.56
C ALA A 659 26.67 5.64 -9.61
N PRO A 660 25.54 6.21 -10.05
CA PRO A 660 24.30 5.48 -10.24
C PRO A 660 24.49 4.14 -10.96
N HIS A 661 23.81 3.11 -10.46
CA HIS A 661 23.84 1.74 -11.02
C HIS A 661 25.21 1.10 -11.13
N SER A 662 26.15 1.48 -10.27
CA SER A 662 27.51 0.93 -10.28
C SER A 662 27.96 0.44 -8.89
N ASP A 663 29.04 -0.34 -8.90
CA ASP A 663 29.64 -0.91 -7.69
C ASP A 663 30.85 -0.08 -7.23
N CYS A 664 31.08 -0.09 -5.92
CA CYS A 664 32.36 0.32 -5.35
C CYS A 664 32.84 -0.72 -4.32
N SER A 665 34.16 -0.82 -4.14
CA SER A 665 34.75 -1.66 -3.11
C SER A 665 35.57 -0.79 -2.14
N VAL A 666 35.34 -0.97 -0.85
CA VAL A 666 36.00 -0.22 0.22
C VAL A 666 36.57 -1.16 1.27
N GLY A 667 37.70 -0.80 1.86
CA GLY A 667 38.28 -1.51 2.99
C GLY A 667 37.48 -1.26 4.26
N LEU A 668 37.16 -2.34 5.00
CA LEU A 668 36.48 -2.29 6.27
C LEU A 668 37.27 -3.16 7.27
N ASP A 669 37.93 -2.50 8.25
CA ASP A 669 38.70 -3.18 9.29
C ASP A 669 37.80 -3.46 10.48
N ILE A 670 37.51 -4.74 10.69
CA ILE A 670 36.64 -5.22 11.77
C ILE A 670 37.31 -6.38 12.51
N ASP A 671 37.15 -6.40 13.84
CA ASP A 671 37.55 -7.53 14.69
C ASP A 671 36.35 -8.51 14.79
N VAL A 672 36.54 -9.74 14.29
CA VAL A 672 35.50 -10.77 14.36
C VAL A 672 35.71 -11.64 15.61
N PRO A 673 34.75 -11.65 16.56
CA PRO A 673 34.78 -12.54 17.71
C PRO A 673 34.85 -14.01 17.31
N THR A 674 35.60 -14.80 18.07
CA THR A 674 35.85 -16.20 17.76
C THR A 674 34.74 -17.17 18.16
N ALA A 675 33.73 -16.67 18.88
CA ALA A 675 32.57 -17.45 19.33
C ALA A 675 31.31 -16.58 19.34
N GLY A 676 30.14 -17.22 19.37
CA GLY A 676 28.85 -16.57 19.31
C GLY A 676 28.35 -16.31 17.88
N ARG A 677 27.08 -15.98 17.73
CA ARG A 677 26.54 -15.47 16.46
C ARG A 677 27.06 -14.06 16.24
N VAL A 678 27.83 -13.84 15.19
CA VAL A 678 28.44 -12.55 14.89
C VAL A 678 27.86 -11.99 13.60
N TYR A 679 27.30 -10.80 13.66
CA TYR A 679 26.78 -10.11 12.49
C TYR A 679 27.45 -8.77 12.26
N LEU A 680 27.70 -8.44 11.00
CA LEU A 680 28.02 -7.09 10.53
C LEU A 680 26.73 -6.46 10.02
N LYS A 681 26.26 -5.41 10.68
CA LYS A 681 25.14 -4.59 10.26
C LYS A 681 25.64 -3.27 9.67
N LEU A 682 25.16 -2.92 8.49
CA LEU A 682 25.43 -1.65 7.80
C LEU A 682 24.13 -0.85 7.79
N SER A 683 24.14 0.38 8.26
CA SER A 683 23.00 1.29 8.28
C SER A 683 23.25 2.47 7.35
N TYR A 684 22.30 2.73 6.47
CA TYR A 684 22.34 3.78 5.44
C TYR A 684 21.54 4.98 5.91
N GLN A 685 22.20 6.11 6.12
CA GLN A 685 21.58 7.34 6.62
C GLN A 685 21.63 8.43 5.57
N LEU A 686 20.54 9.15 5.40
CA LEU A 686 20.48 10.29 4.49
C LEU A 686 21.48 11.36 4.93
N LYS A 687 22.40 11.75 4.04
CA LYS A 687 23.49 12.67 4.35
C LYS A 687 23.08 14.14 4.32
N LYS A 688 22.17 14.50 3.43
CA LYS A 688 21.66 15.85 3.21
C LYS A 688 20.15 15.91 3.47
N GLU A 689 19.66 17.06 3.81
CA GLU A 689 18.21 17.28 3.90
C GLU A 689 17.57 17.22 2.51
N LEU A 690 16.47 16.49 2.40
CA LEU A 690 15.58 16.46 1.24
C LEU A 690 14.22 17.04 1.62
N PRO A 691 13.41 17.47 0.64
CA PRO A 691 12.03 17.80 0.93
C PRO A 691 11.34 16.64 1.68
N LEU A 692 10.64 16.94 2.78
CA LEU A 692 9.92 15.98 3.65
C LEU A 692 10.80 14.98 4.44
N VAL A 693 12.13 14.96 4.27
CA VAL A 693 13.02 14.00 4.96
C VAL A 693 14.26 14.70 5.50
N SER A 694 14.46 14.65 6.80
CA SER A 694 15.62 15.26 7.45
C SER A 694 16.89 14.45 7.25
N ALA A 695 18.03 15.14 7.25
CA ALA A 695 19.33 14.49 7.29
C ALA A 695 19.43 13.57 8.53
N GLY A 696 20.13 12.45 8.37
CA GLY A 696 20.24 11.40 9.40
C GLY A 696 19.11 10.38 9.38
N HIS A 697 18.05 10.56 8.56
CA HIS A 697 17.00 9.56 8.41
C HIS A 697 17.59 8.24 7.89
N VAL A 698 17.21 7.13 8.54
CA VAL A 698 17.67 5.79 8.14
C VAL A 698 16.88 5.33 6.93
N LEU A 699 17.58 5.13 5.82
CA LEU A 699 17.00 4.68 4.53
C LEU A 699 16.86 3.15 4.45
N GLY A 700 17.63 2.43 5.26
CA GLY A 700 17.63 0.97 5.31
C GLY A 700 18.94 0.42 5.88
N PHE A 701 19.08 -0.88 5.84
CA PHE A 701 20.27 -1.57 6.35
C PHE A 701 20.57 -2.86 5.58
N ASP A 702 21.81 -3.33 5.68
CA ASP A 702 22.23 -4.69 5.36
C ASP A 702 22.74 -5.40 6.61
N GLU A 703 22.57 -6.71 6.66
CA GLU A 703 23.09 -7.56 7.71
C GLU A 703 23.80 -8.78 7.10
N LEU A 704 25.00 -9.08 7.61
CA LEU A 704 25.83 -10.18 7.12
C LEU A 704 26.28 -11.05 8.30
N LEU A 705 26.00 -12.35 8.24
CA LEU A 705 26.57 -13.32 9.17
C LEU A 705 28.07 -13.46 8.92
N LEU A 706 28.89 -13.28 9.95
CA LEU A 706 30.35 -13.41 9.86
C LEU A 706 30.80 -14.81 10.31
N GLU A 707 31.69 -15.42 9.53
CA GLU A 707 32.27 -16.70 9.88
C GLU A 707 33.25 -16.59 11.04
N ASN A 708 33.17 -17.49 12.03
CA ASN A 708 34.08 -17.60 13.15
C ASN A 708 34.28 -19.09 13.57
N LYS A 709 35.01 -19.34 14.68
CA LYS A 709 35.34 -20.71 15.10
C LYS A 709 34.16 -21.45 15.73
N ASP A 710 33.29 -20.76 16.45
CA ASP A 710 32.09 -21.32 17.10
C ASP A 710 30.93 -20.33 16.91
N GLY A 711 30.20 -20.51 15.81
CA GLY A 711 29.09 -19.65 15.40
C GLY A 711 27.77 -19.86 16.19
N ARG A 712 27.76 -20.66 17.25
CA ARG A 712 26.57 -20.92 18.05
C ARG A 712 26.31 -19.77 19.03
N ASN A 713 25.05 -19.37 19.18
CA ASN A 713 24.66 -18.43 20.23
C ASN A 713 25.02 -18.99 21.60
N GLN A 714 25.80 -18.24 22.39
CA GLN A 714 26.34 -18.70 23.65
C GLN A 714 25.28 -18.88 24.74
N THR A 715 24.17 -18.11 24.68
CA THR A 715 23.03 -18.27 25.60
C THR A 715 22.22 -19.51 25.26
N ALA A 716 21.91 -19.74 24.00
CA ALA A 716 21.23 -20.95 23.53
C ALA A 716 22.09 -22.19 23.88
N ALA A 717 23.41 -22.13 23.66
CA ALA A 717 24.34 -23.22 23.99
C ALA A 717 24.33 -23.55 25.48
N LYS A 718 24.16 -22.58 26.40
CA LYS A 718 24.00 -22.84 27.85
C LYS A 718 22.67 -23.52 28.17
N TRP A 719 21.60 -23.13 27.49
CA TRP A 719 20.28 -23.73 27.70
C TRP A 719 20.21 -25.17 27.17
N THR A 720 20.87 -25.45 26.06
CA THR A 720 20.90 -26.79 25.44
C THR A 720 21.97 -27.71 26.00
N ALA A 721 23.00 -27.19 26.72
CA ALA A 721 24.04 -28.00 27.31
C ALA A 721 23.50 -28.97 28.34
N SER A 722 23.74 -30.24 28.16
CA SER A 722 23.41 -31.26 29.16
C SER A 722 24.45 -31.26 30.30
N ASP A 723 24.10 -30.66 31.42
CA ASP A 723 24.82 -30.91 32.66
C ASP A 723 24.45 -32.30 33.15
N VAL A 724 25.42 -33.17 33.13
CA VAL A 724 25.26 -34.59 33.49
C VAL A 724 25.34 -34.75 35.02
N ALA A 725 24.43 -34.12 35.75
CA ALA A 725 24.28 -34.39 37.19
C ALA A 725 23.60 -35.76 37.38
N VAL A 726 24.04 -36.50 38.36
CA VAL A 726 23.36 -37.75 38.77
C VAL A 726 21.96 -37.37 39.25
N SER A 727 20.96 -38.04 38.68
CA SER A 727 19.52 -37.70 38.89
C SER A 727 18.85 -38.86 39.62
N ASP A 728 18.01 -38.49 40.61
CA ASP A 728 17.11 -39.42 41.28
C ASP A 728 15.65 -39.08 40.97
N ILE A 729 15.29 -39.18 39.65
CA ILE A 729 13.90 -38.96 39.19
C ILE A 729 13.10 -40.23 39.48
N ARG A 730 12.05 -40.08 40.29
CA ARG A 730 11.07 -41.16 40.50
C ARG A 730 10.00 -41.10 39.39
N VAL A 731 9.83 -42.23 38.73
CA VAL A 731 8.79 -42.39 37.72
C VAL A 731 7.61 -43.16 38.32
N GLU A 732 6.42 -42.57 38.21
CA GLU A 732 5.15 -43.20 38.53
C GLU A 732 4.31 -43.29 37.26
N GLU A 733 3.70 -44.43 37.01
CA GLU A 733 2.94 -44.72 35.77
C GLU A 733 1.61 -45.37 36.12
N ASP A 734 0.55 -44.91 35.46
CA ASP A 734 -0.77 -45.57 35.48
C ASP A 734 -1.29 -45.69 34.01
N ASP A 735 -2.56 -46.00 33.85
CA ASP A 735 -3.18 -46.17 32.55
C ASP A 735 -3.23 -44.87 31.69
N ALA A 736 -3.20 -43.69 32.33
CA ALA A 736 -3.40 -42.43 31.67
C ALA A 736 -2.16 -41.50 31.72
N TRP A 737 -1.31 -41.67 32.74
CA TRP A 737 -0.27 -40.72 33.09
C TRP A 737 1.09 -41.35 33.31
N ILE A 738 2.14 -40.62 32.94
CA ILE A 738 3.50 -40.81 33.41
C ILE A 738 3.85 -39.55 34.21
N VAL A 739 4.15 -39.74 35.52
CA VAL A 739 4.53 -38.66 36.44
C VAL A 739 5.99 -38.80 36.80
N LEU A 740 6.74 -37.72 36.56
CA LEU A 740 8.17 -37.63 36.84
C LEU A 740 8.38 -36.71 38.04
N ASN A 741 8.83 -37.26 39.15
CA ASN A 741 9.13 -36.54 40.39
C ASN A 741 10.64 -36.43 40.59
N GLY A 742 11.22 -35.24 40.39
CA GLY A 742 12.62 -34.90 40.60
C GLY A 742 12.83 -33.93 41.75
N ASP A 743 14.07 -33.50 41.97
CA ASP A 743 14.37 -32.48 42.96
C ASP A 743 13.83 -31.10 42.48
N GLY A 744 12.76 -30.65 43.14
CA GLY A 744 12.13 -29.38 42.83
C GLY A 744 11.21 -29.35 41.61
N PHE A 745 10.93 -30.48 40.97
CA PHE A 745 9.98 -30.54 39.87
C PHE A 745 9.09 -31.77 39.92
N THR A 746 7.86 -31.60 39.34
CA THR A 746 6.92 -32.69 39.06
C THR A 746 6.31 -32.46 37.69
N TYR A 747 6.60 -33.36 36.72
CA TYR A 747 6.06 -33.27 35.36
C TYR A 747 5.08 -34.39 35.10
N ARG A 748 4.00 -34.07 34.41
CA ARG A 748 2.94 -35.04 34.06
C ARG A 748 2.76 -35.11 32.53
N LEU A 749 3.07 -36.26 31.96
CA LEU A 749 2.85 -36.56 30.57
C LEU A 749 1.53 -37.35 30.44
N ASP A 750 0.73 -36.96 29.45
CA ASP A 750 -0.51 -37.65 29.05
C ASP A 750 -0.20 -38.75 28.03
N LYS A 751 -0.46 -40.00 28.42
CA LYS A 751 -0.22 -41.18 27.53
C LYS A 751 -1.15 -41.22 26.36
N ARG A 752 -2.24 -40.48 26.36
CA ARG A 752 -3.19 -40.42 25.22
C ARG A 752 -2.66 -39.55 24.08
N THR A 753 -1.79 -38.58 24.40
CA THR A 753 -1.24 -37.63 23.44
C THR A 753 0.28 -37.76 23.29
N GLY A 754 1.00 -38.27 24.32
CA GLY A 754 2.46 -38.29 24.34
C GLY A 754 3.07 -36.91 24.70
N LEU A 755 2.25 -35.97 25.20
CA LEU A 755 2.63 -34.59 25.49
C LEU A 755 2.46 -34.25 26.97
N PHE A 756 3.16 -33.22 27.43
CA PHE A 756 3.01 -32.78 28.83
C PHE A 756 1.70 -32.06 29.09
N SER A 757 1.01 -32.46 30.15
CA SER A 757 -0.24 -31.85 30.63
C SER A 757 -0.02 -31.03 31.92
N GLY A 758 1.17 -31.07 32.50
CA GLY A 758 1.53 -30.27 33.63
C GLY A 758 3.05 -30.23 33.81
N LEU A 759 3.56 -29.07 34.09
CA LEU A 759 4.99 -28.79 34.32
C LEU A 759 5.13 -27.98 35.62
N GLN A 760 5.19 -28.65 36.74
CA GLN A 760 5.45 -28.00 38.01
C GLN A 760 6.96 -27.92 38.27
N TYR A 761 7.49 -26.72 38.51
CA TYR A 761 8.88 -26.48 38.83
C TYR A 761 9.00 -25.48 39.98
N ALA A 762 9.84 -25.78 40.98
CA ALA A 762 10.00 -25.00 42.23
C ALA A 762 8.65 -24.66 42.91
N GLY A 763 7.72 -25.63 42.93
CA GLY A 763 6.37 -25.50 43.50
C GLY A 763 5.37 -24.64 42.71
N ARG A 764 5.67 -24.30 41.44
CA ARG A 764 4.81 -23.52 40.55
C ARG A 764 4.41 -24.33 39.33
N GLU A 765 3.13 -24.25 38.94
CA GLU A 765 2.65 -24.78 37.67
C GLU A 765 2.96 -23.76 36.54
N TYR A 766 3.48 -24.25 35.43
CA TYR A 766 3.83 -23.44 34.25
C TYR A 766 2.82 -23.58 33.14
N LEU A 767 2.07 -24.70 33.07
CA LEU A 767 1.05 -24.96 32.08
C LEU A 767 -0.36 -24.78 32.68
N ASN A 768 -1.15 -23.87 32.10
CA ASN A 768 -2.58 -23.75 32.42
C ASN A 768 -3.39 -24.84 31.72
N HIS A 769 -2.99 -25.24 30.50
CA HIS A 769 -3.60 -26.30 29.70
C HIS A 769 -2.52 -27.23 29.13
N PRO A 770 -2.87 -28.47 28.73
CA PRO A 770 -1.94 -29.41 28.10
C PRO A 770 -1.28 -28.82 26.84
N MET A 771 -0.03 -29.24 26.57
CA MET A 771 0.66 -28.97 25.32
C MET A 771 -0.05 -29.63 24.14
N GLU A 772 0.16 -29.09 22.96
CA GLU A 772 -0.37 -29.60 21.72
C GLU A 772 0.70 -29.61 20.62
N LEU A 773 0.67 -30.61 19.73
CA LEU A 773 1.28 -30.47 18.42
C LEU A 773 0.37 -29.58 17.58
N ASN A 774 0.91 -28.50 17.06
CA ASN A 774 0.15 -27.50 16.32
C ASN A 774 0.55 -27.46 14.86
N ILE A 775 -0.43 -27.69 13.97
CA ILE A 775 -0.26 -27.55 12.53
C ILE A 775 -1.13 -26.45 11.93
N TRP A 776 -1.96 -25.78 12.75
CA TRP A 776 -2.86 -24.72 12.31
C TRP A 776 -2.29 -23.34 12.60
N ARG A 777 -2.29 -22.47 11.57
CA ARG A 777 -2.18 -21.01 11.75
C ARG A 777 -3.51 -20.35 11.46
N ALA A 778 -3.80 -19.21 12.09
CA ALA A 778 -4.94 -18.40 11.68
C ALA A 778 -4.70 -17.92 10.25
N PRO A 779 -5.49 -18.37 9.25
CA PRO A 779 -5.19 -18.05 7.85
C PRO A 779 -5.05 -16.55 7.65
N THR A 780 -3.97 -16.14 6.98
CA THR A 780 -3.81 -14.76 6.54
C THR A 780 -4.69 -14.48 5.33
N ASP A 781 -4.91 -13.22 4.99
CA ASP A 781 -5.63 -12.87 3.76
C ASP A 781 -4.97 -13.48 2.51
N ASN A 782 -3.64 -13.64 2.52
CA ASN A 782 -2.89 -14.28 1.44
C ASN A 782 -3.06 -15.80 1.40
N ASP A 783 -3.59 -16.42 2.44
CA ASP A 783 -3.91 -17.85 2.48
C ASP A 783 -5.32 -18.17 1.92
N MET A 784 -6.08 -17.18 1.46
CA MET A 784 -7.51 -17.33 1.11
C MET A 784 -7.82 -18.51 0.17
N TYR A 785 -6.91 -18.86 -0.74
CA TYR A 785 -7.11 -20.00 -1.67
C TYR A 785 -6.62 -21.31 -1.08
N ILE A 786 -5.44 -21.36 -0.46
CA ILE A 786 -4.90 -22.58 0.12
C ILE A 786 -5.67 -23.00 1.38
N ARG A 787 -6.29 -22.06 2.08
CA ARG A 787 -7.16 -22.29 3.23
C ARG A 787 -8.24 -23.35 2.92
N ALA A 788 -8.85 -23.29 1.74
CA ALA A 788 -9.87 -24.27 1.34
C ALA A 788 -9.31 -25.71 1.30
N GLU A 789 -8.05 -25.91 0.89
CA GLU A 789 -7.40 -27.21 0.92
C GLU A 789 -7.02 -27.64 2.34
N TRP A 790 -6.60 -26.71 3.21
CA TRP A 790 -6.32 -26.99 4.62
C TRP A 790 -7.58 -27.40 5.39
N GLU A 791 -8.71 -26.68 5.20
CA GLU A 791 -10.00 -27.00 5.80
C GLU A 791 -10.56 -28.34 5.25
N LYS A 792 -10.36 -28.65 3.97
CA LYS A 792 -10.72 -29.94 3.39
C LYS A 792 -9.89 -31.11 3.96
N ALA A 793 -8.63 -30.83 4.33
CA ALA A 793 -7.77 -31.78 5.02
C ALA A 793 -8.03 -31.81 6.55
N HIS A 794 -8.94 -30.99 7.08
CA HIS A 794 -9.29 -30.83 8.51
C HIS A 794 -8.06 -30.46 9.37
N TYR A 795 -7.15 -29.62 8.87
CA TYR A 795 -6.00 -29.17 9.66
C TYR A 795 -6.43 -28.30 10.86
N ASP A 796 -7.52 -27.56 10.74
CA ASP A 796 -8.16 -26.75 11.78
C ASP A 796 -8.80 -27.58 12.91
N GLU A 797 -9.08 -28.86 12.65
CA GLU A 797 -9.67 -29.81 13.63
C GLU A 797 -8.66 -30.89 14.09
N ALA A 798 -7.37 -30.70 13.78
CA ALA A 798 -6.34 -31.70 14.06
C ALA A 798 -6.03 -31.79 15.55
N TYR A 799 -5.74 -33.00 16.03
CA TYR A 799 -5.30 -33.28 17.40
C TYR A 799 -4.30 -34.43 17.44
N THR A 800 -3.56 -34.52 18.54
CA THR A 800 -2.54 -35.54 18.74
C THR A 800 -3.13 -36.80 19.37
N ARG A 801 -2.77 -37.97 18.84
CA ARG A 801 -3.07 -39.30 19.40
C ARG A 801 -1.82 -40.13 19.53
N ALA A 802 -1.45 -40.53 20.74
CA ALA A 802 -0.35 -41.48 20.95
C ALA A 802 -0.84 -42.93 20.78
N TYR A 803 0.05 -43.76 20.29
CA TYR A 803 -0.16 -45.20 20.05
C TYR A 803 0.64 -46.09 21.00
N SER A 804 1.83 -45.62 21.41
CA SER A 804 2.69 -46.34 22.35
C SER A 804 3.70 -45.40 23.01
N GLU A 805 4.15 -45.77 24.19
CA GLU A 805 5.23 -45.11 24.93
C GLU A 805 6.22 -46.11 25.46
N GLN A 806 7.51 -45.73 25.52
CA GLN A 806 8.58 -46.48 26.12
C GLN A 806 9.40 -45.61 27.06
N ILE A 807 9.58 -46.04 28.29
CA ILE A 807 10.33 -45.29 29.30
C ILE A 807 11.69 -45.97 29.46
N LEU A 808 12.76 -45.17 29.31
CA LEU A 808 14.12 -45.58 29.57
C LEU A 808 14.73 -44.69 30.66
N GLN A 809 15.17 -45.27 31.73
CA GLN A 809 15.75 -44.53 32.86
C GLN A 809 17.19 -44.95 33.09
N ASN A 810 18.05 -43.99 33.36
CA ASN A 810 19.42 -44.22 33.79
C ASN A 810 19.81 -43.20 34.90
N LYS A 811 21.06 -43.25 35.36
CA LYS A 811 21.56 -42.34 36.42
C LYS A 811 21.67 -40.86 36.01
N PHE A 812 21.39 -40.53 34.74
CA PHE A 812 21.52 -39.17 34.20
C PHE A 812 20.16 -38.55 33.86
N GLY A 813 19.07 -39.31 33.92
CA GLY A 813 17.74 -38.83 33.64
C GLY A 813 16.78 -39.89 33.11
N VAL A 814 15.64 -39.41 32.64
CA VAL A 814 14.56 -40.24 32.06
C VAL A 814 14.38 -39.85 30.58
N MET A 815 14.27 -40.88 29.76
CA MET A 815 13.88 -40.72 28.34
C MET A 815 12.51 -41.39 28.14
N ILE A 816 11.59 -40.67 27.53
CA ILE A 816 10.29 -41.17 27.13
C ILE A 816 10.22 -41.09 25.60
N MET A 817 10.00 -42.22 24.95
CA MET A 817 9.80 -42.31 23.50
C MET A 817 8.31 -42.58 23.26
N CYS A 818 7.66 -41.72 22.50
CA CYS A 818 6.24 -41.85 22.18
C CYS A 818 6.09 -41.97 20.64
N HIS A 819 5.39 -43.01 20.19
CA HIS A 819 4.86 -43.04 18.84
C HIS A 819 3.46 -42.45 18.86
N ALA A 820 3.24 -41.44 18.05
CA ALA A 820 1.99 -40.69 18.00
C ALA A 820 1.63 -40.32 16.53
N GLY A 821 0.46 -39.78 16.35
CA GLY A 821 0.04 -39.20 15.09
C GLY A 821 -0.74 -37.90 15.30
N VAL A 822 -0.61 -37.01 14.37
CA VAL A 822 -1.57 -35.92 14.21
C VAL A 822 -2.70 -36.45 13.35
N VAL A 823 -3.92 -36.38 13.87
CA VAL A 823 -5.12 -36.99 13.28
C VAL A 823 -6.25 -35.98 13.25
N ALA A 824 -7.20 -36.16 12.35
CA ALA A 824 -8.40 -35.32 12.27
C ALA A 824 -9.63 -36.20 11.94
N PRO A 825 -10.87 -35.75 12.21
CA PRO A 825 -12.06 -36.47 11.85
C PRO A 825 -12.16 -36.73 10.34
N THR A 826 -12.73 -37.88 9.95
CA THR A 826 -13.13 -38.24 8.58
C THR A 826 -12.03 -38.37 7.53
N VAL A 827 -10.78 -38.11 7.86
CA VAL A 827 -9.61 -38.24 6.95
C VAL A 827 -8.60 -39.27 7.48
N GLN A 828 -7.62 -39.66 6.66
CA GLN A 828 -6.50 -40.49 7.09
C GLN A 828 -5.62 -39.78 8.13
N LYS A 829 -4.70 -40.53 8.74
CA LYS A 829 -3.72 -39.92 9.65
C LYS A 829 -2.91 -38.86 8.87
N LEU A 830 -2.87 -37.62 9.38
CA LEU A 830 -2.24 -36.51 8.71
C LEU A 830 -0.70 -36.61 8.76
N ILE A 831 -0.17 -36.86 9.97
CA ILE A 831 1.28 -36.92 10.21
C ILE A 831 1.56 -38.08 11.17
N ASP A 832 2.55 -38.91 10.86
CA ASP A 832 3.14 -39.88 11.76
C ASP A 832 4.27 -39.22 12.55
N VAL A 833 4.31 -39.39 13.86
CA VAL A 833 5.22 -38.64 14.72
C VAL A 833 5.92 -39.54 15.74
N GLU A 834 7.25 -39.49 15.76
CA GLU A 834 8.04 -40.06 16.83
C GLU A 834 8.55 -38.93 17.73
N ILE A 835 8.12 -38.93 19.00
CA ILE A 835 8.48 -37.93 20.00
C ILE A 835 9.42 -38.53 21.02
N MET A 836 10.58 -37.95 21.21
CA MET A 836 11.56 -38.32 22.25
C MET A 836 11.67 -37.17 23.27
N TRP A 837 11.28 -37.43 24.48
CA TRP A 837 11.47 -36.53 25.62
C TRP A 837 12.65 -37.01 26.47
N LYS A 838 13.64 -36.16 26.75
CA LYS A 838 14.75 -36.42 27.68
C LYS A 838 14.69 -35.43 28.83
N ILE A 839 14.50 -35.92 30.04
CA ILE A 839 14.40 -35.11 31.27
C ILE A 839 15.64 -35.36 32.13
N ASP A 840 16.42 -34.34 32.41
CA ASP A 840 17.60 -34.43 33.25
C ASP A 840 17.29 -34.13 34.72
N GLY A 841 18.29 -34.33 35.63
CA GLY A 841 18.15 -34.11 37.04
C GLY A 841 17.86 -32.67 37.47
N ALA A 842 18.11 -31.69 36.65
CA ALA A 842 17.78 -30.30 36.88
C ALA A 842 16.36 -29.91 36.40
N GLY A 843 15.63 -30.86 35.84
CA GLY A 843 14.29 -30.63 35.26
C GLY A 843 14.26 -30.00 33.88
N ARG A 844 15.39 -29.99 33.14
CA ARG A 844 15.39 -29.59 31.73
C ARG A 844 14.77 -30.71 30.90
N ILE A 845 14.02 -30.31 29.84
CA ILE A 845 13.32 -31.21 28.95
C ILE A 845 13.86 -30.98 27.52
N ALA A 846 14.71 -31.88 27.05
CA ALA A 846 15.10 -31.88 25.65
C ALA A 846 14.12 -32.71 24.81
N ALA A 847 13.65 -32.19 23.73
CA ALA A 847 12.72 -32.82 22.79
C ALA A 847 13.40 -33.12 21.46
N GLY A 848 13.04 -34.23 20.85
CA GLY A 848 13.32 -34.55 19.44
C GLY A 848 12.06 -35.11 18.82
N ILE A 849 11.52 -34.43 17.82
CA ILE A 849 10.29 -34.81 17.11
C ILE A 849 10.65 -35.12 15.68
N THR A 850 10.45 -36.36 15.25
CA THR A 850 10.53 -36.74 13.83
C THR A 850 9.10 -36.89 13.33
N ALA A 851 8.78 -36.26 12.20
CA ALA A 851 7.46 -36.22 11.62
C ALA A 851 7.50 -36.69 10.16
N VAL A 852 6.49 -37.45 9.78
CA VAL A 852 6.29 -37.90 8.38
C VAL A 852 4.85 -37.57 8.00
N LYS A 853 4.68 -36.59 7.12
CA LYS A 853 3.38 -36.15 6.61
C LYS A 853 2.93 -37.08 5.49
N ASP A 854 1.65 -37.38 5.41
CA ASP A 854 1.08 -38.06 4.25
C ASP A 854 1.26 -37.19 2.98
N GLU A 855 1.87 -37.79 1.95
CA GLU A 855 2.25 -37.07 0.72
C GLU A 855 1.04 -36.64 -0.14
N GLU A 856 -0.15 -37.22 0.07
CA GLU A 856 -1.38 -36.83 -0.62
C GLU A 856 -2.05 -35.58 -0.02
N LEU A 857 -1.58 -35.12 1.13
CA LEU A 857 -2.13 -33.97 1.82
C LEU A 857 -1.44 -32.66 1.42
N PRO A 858 -2.12 -31.50 1.49
CA PRO A 858 -1.54 -30.21 1.14
C PRO A 858 -0.33 -29.85 2.03
N ASP A 859 0.40 -28.82 1.61
CA ASP A 859 1.49 -28.25 2.41
C ASP A 859 0.98 -27.79 3.76
N LEU A 860 1.83 -27.92 4.80
CA LEU A 860 1.44 -27.54 6.15
C LEU A 860 1.42 -26.02 6.33
N PRO A 861 0.41 -25.44 7.02
CA PRO A 861 0.46 -24.04 7.45
C PRO A 861 1.66 -23.77 8.37
N ARG A 862 1.87 -24.69 9.32
CA ARG A 862 2.99 -24.71 10.29
C ARG A 862 3.14 -26.10 10.90
N PHE A 863 4.26 -26.31 11.59
CA PHE A 863 4.43 -27.47 12.48
C PHE A 863 5.27 -27.07 13.69
N GLY A 864 4.70 -27.30 14.88
CA GLY A 864 5.42 -27.04 16.13
C GLY A 864 4.70 -27.50 17.37
N ILE A 865 5.12 -26.98 18.52
CA ILE A 865 4.49 -27.17 19.83
C ILE A 865 3.78 -25.87 20.23
N ARG A 866 2.54 -26.00 20.66
CA ARG A 866 1.76 -24.93 21.29
C ARG A 866 1.67 -25.18 22.80
N MET A 867 2.07 -24.20 23.60
CA MET A 867 2.04 -24.24 25.07
C MET A 867 1.15 -23.12 25.60
N PHE A 868 0.31 -23.46 26.58
CA PHE A 868 -0.56 -22.53 27.27
C PHE A 868 0.05 -22.23 28.64
N LEU A 869 0.92 -21.24 28.68
CA LEU A 869 1.69 -20.88 29.86
C LEU A 869 0.91 -20.01 30.88
N ASP A 870 1.34 -19.97 32.12
CA ASP A 870 0.78 -19.01 33.11
C ASP A 870 0.78 -17.59 32.50
N LYS A 871 -0.37 -16.95 32.43
CA LYS A 871 -0.56 -15.61 31.84
C LYS A 871 0.34 -14.52 32.46
N LYS A 872 0.88 -14.78 33.68
CA LYS A 872 1.84 -13.88 34.31
C LYS A 872 3.20 -13.87 33.62
N LEU A 873 3.51 -14.83 32.73
CA LEU A 873 4.70 -14.83 31.90
C LEU A 873 4.46 -13.91 30.71
N SER A 874 4.48 -12.62 30.99
CA SER A 874 4.04 -11.54 30.09
C SER A 874 5.18 -10.79 29.40
N GLU A 875 6.44 -11.09 29.75
CA GLU A 875 7.62 -10.48 29.16
C GLU A 875 8.39 -11.51 28.34
N ALA A 876 8.77 -11.15 27.13
CA ALA A 876 9.59 -11.96 26.22
C ALA A 876 11.00 -11.36 26.11
N ALA A 877 12.01 -12.23 26.12
CA ALA A 877 13.37 -11.91 25.71
C ALA A 877 13.83 -12.98 24.71
N TYR A 878 14.30 -12.60 23.56
CA TYR A 878 14.70 -13.55 22.52
C TYR A 878 15.90 -13.08 21.73
N TYR A 879 16.59 -14.02 21.12
CA TYR A 879 17.59 -13.77 20.09
C TYR A 879 17.15 -14.41 18.80
N GLY A 880 16.96 -13.59 17.79
CA GLY A 880 16.46 -13.95 16.48
C GLY A 880 16.16 -12.70 15.66
N MET A 881 15.37 -12.83 14.61
CA MET A 881 14.95 -11.70 13.77
C MET A 881 13.85 -10.89 14.48
N GLY A 882 14.07 -9.59 14.58
CA GLY A 882 13.17 -8.62 15.23
C GLY A 882 13.59 -7.17 14.96
N PRO A 883 12.98 -6.18 15.64
CA PRO A 883 11.88 -6.33 16.62
C PRO A 883 10.49 -6.60 16.00
N GLN A 884 10.32 -6.35 14.67
CA GLN A 884 9.07 -6.60 13.94
C GLN A 884 8.84 -8.11 13.75
N GLU A 885 7.59 -8.48 13.49
CA GLU A 885 7.26 -9.83 13.06
C GLU A 885 8.06 -10.21 11.80
N SER A 886 8.36 -11.46 11.68
CA SER A 886 9.14 -11.98 10.56
C SER A 886 8.77 -13.42 10.22
N TYR A 887 8.78 -13.72 8.92
CA TYR A 887 8.50 -15.02 8.33
C TYR A 887 9.60 -15.36 7.32
N ARG A 888 9.62 -16.59 6.80
CA ARG A 888 10.72 -17.04 5.94
C ARG A 888 10.87 -16.24 4.63
N ASP A 889 9.78 -15.64 4.12
CA ASP A 889 9.75 -14.78 2.94
C ASP A 889 9.59 -13.27 3.29
N LYS A 890 9.04 -12.94 4.47
CA LYS A 890 8.82 -11.58 4.96
C LYS A 890 9.66 -11.31 6.21
N HIS A 891 10.89 -10.86 6.04
CA HIS A 891 11.83 -10.64 7.16
C HIS A 891 12.84 -9.50 6.94
N ARG A 892 12.73 -8.76 5.83
CA ARG A 892 13.72 -7.71 5.51
C ARG A 892 13.57 -6.48 6.41
N ALA A 893 12.40 -6.28 7.04
CA ALA A 893 12.21 -5.25 8.06
C ALA A 893 12.95 -5.56 9.37
N ALA A 894 13.25 -6.83 9.62
CA ALA A 894 13.88 -7.32 10.84
C ALA A 894 15.39 -7.57 10.68
N SER A 895 16.10 -7.63 11.79
CA SER A 895 17.51 -8.01 11.82
C SER A 895 17.79 -8.87 13.06
N HIS A 896 18.86 -9.65 13.04
CA HIS A 896 19.24 -10.46 14.22
C HIS A 896 19.68 -9.57 15.39
N GLY A 897 19.12 -9.87 16.56
CA GLY A 897 19.42 -9.12 17.76
C GLY A 897 18.89 -9.77 19.03
N LEU A 898 19.29 -9.18 20.15
CA LEU A 898 18.72 -9.48 21.46
C LEU A 898 17.58 -8.50 21.74
N PHE A 899 16.35 -8.97 21.67
CA PHE A 899 15.16 -8.15 21.87
C PHE A 899 14.45 -8.47 23.16
N ARG A 900 13.75 -7.47 23.69
CA ARG A 900 12.87 -7.58 24.85
C ARG A 900 11.58 -6.82 24.56
N SER A 901 10.45 -7.46 24.84
CA SER A 901 9.12 -6.90 24.61
C SER A 901 8.13 -7.51 25.58
N SER A 902 7.01 -6.86 25.79
CA SER A 902 5.86 -7.53 26.39
C SER A 902 5.17 -8.44 25.34
N VAL A 903 4.48 -9.47 25.79
CA VAL A 903 3.65 -10.33 24.92
C VAL A 903 2.60 -9.50 24.17
N GLN A 904 2.09 -8.44 24.79
CA GLN A 904 1.14 -7.52 24.14
C GLN A 904 1.76 -6.77 22.95
N GLU A 905 3.02 -6.34 23.07
CA GLU A 905 3.73 -5.59 22.01
C GLU A 905 4.21 -6.49 20.86
N LEU A 906 4.25 -7.81 21.06
CA LEU A 906 4.56 -8.76 19.99
C LEU A 906 3.36 -9.00 19.04
N HIS A 907 2.17 -8.53 19.41
CA HIS A 907 0.96 -8.67 18.61
C HIS A 907 0.86 -7.54 17.59
N GLU A 908 0.75 -7.89 16.30
CA GLU A 908 0.39 -6.95 15.25
C GLU A 908 -1.13 -6.89 15.10
N ASP A 909 -1.69 -5.70 15.24
CA ASP A 909 -3.13 -5.50 15.43
C ASP A 909 -3.88 -5.32 14.10
N TYR A 910 -3.73 -6.28 13.17
CA TYR A 910 -4.47 -6.26 11.91
C TYR A 910 -5.98 -6.11 12.15
N ILE A 911 -6.63 -5.21 11.39
CA ILE A 911 -8.06 -4.89 11.60
C ILE A 911 -8.94 -6.14 11.45
N MET A 912 -8.66 -6.98 10.44
CA MET A 912 -9.17 -8.34 10.40
C MET A 912 -8.13 -9.29 11.01
N PRO A 913 -8.40 -9.87 12.20
CA PRO A 913 -7.47 -10.73 12.89
C PRO A 913 -7.03 -11.93 12.06
N GLN A 914 -5.75 -12.22 12.10
CA GLN A 914 -5.11 -13.31 11.36
C GLN A 914 -3.79 -13.66 12.02
N GLU A 915 -3.04 -14.64 11.53
CA GLU A 915 -1.71 -14.99 12.05
C GLU A 915 -0.80 -13.77 12.01
N ASN A 916 -0.14 -13.51 13.14
CA ASN A 916 0.74 -12.35 13.29
C ASN A 916 1.78 -12.60 14.37
N GLY A 917 2.77 -11.72 14.49
CA GLY A 917 3.72 -11.68 15.59
C GLY A 917 4.68 -12.87 15.64
N SER A 918 4.92 -13.57 14.53
CA SER A 918 5.97 -14.58 14.44
C SER A 918 7.35 -13.92 14.41
N HIS A 919 8.35 -14.58 15.01
CA HIS A 919 9.76 -14.22 14.91
C HIS A 919 10.54 -15.39 14.32
N TYR A 920 11.19 -15.14 13.19
CA TYR A 920 11.92 -16.12 12.40
C TYR A 920 13.39 -16.22 12.83
N ASP A 921 14.02 -17.35 12.54
CA ASP A 921 15.45 -17.65 12.74
C ASP A 921 15.93 -17.33 14.18
N CYS A 922 15.19 -17.85 15.19
CA CYS A 922 15.49 -17.64 16.60
C CYS A 922 16.35 -18.77 17.18
N ASP A 923 17.39 -18.44 17.95
CA ASP A 923 18.18 -19.38 18.71
C ASP A 923 17.53 -19.72 20.06
N TYR A 924 16.85 -18.76 20.68
CA TYR A 924 16.10 -18.94 21.91
C TYR A 924 15.03 -17.89 22.13
N VAL A 925 14.04 -18.23 22.94
CA VAL A 925 13.06 -17.32 23.54
C VAL A 925 12.91 -17.63 25.02
N GLU A 926 12.78 -16.61 25.85
CA GLU A 926 12.50 -16.67 27.27
C GLU A 926 11.22 -15.89 27.57
N LEU A 927 10.19 -16.55 28.10
CA LEU A 927 9.02 -15.89 28.68
C LEU A 927 9.11 -15.84 30.18
N THR A 928 8.92 -14.64 30.76
CA THR A 928 9.18 -14.40 32.17
C THR A 928 8.26 -13.36 32.79
N ASN A 929 8.18 -13.33 34.11
CA ASN A 929 7.62 -12.23 34.91
C ASN A 929 8.67 -11.63 35.84
N GLN A 930 9.97 -11.75 35.51
CA GLN A 930 11.14 -11.34 36.30
C GLN A 930 11.44 -12.22 37.51
N ARG A 931 10.52 -13.06 37.96
CA ARG A 931 10.74 -13.97 39.12
C ARG A 931 10.90 -15.42 38.70
N TYR A 932 10.20 -15.84 37.67
CA TYR A 932 10.29 -17.17 37.09
C TYR A 932 9.93 -17.09 35.62
N GLY A 933 10.28 -18.11 34.87
CA GLY A 933 10.02 -18.15 33.43
C GLY A 933 10.29 -19.50 32.81
N MET A 934 9.98 -19.57 31.51
CA MET A 934 10.26 -20.70 30.66
C MET A 934 11.20 -20.20 29.55
N ALA A 935 12.36 -20.84 29.38
CA ALA A 935 13.20 -20.64 28.23
C ALA A 935 13.03 -21.81 27.22
N VAL A 936 13.03 -21.48 25.97
CA VAL A 936 13.11 -22.46 24.84
C VAL A 936 14.36 -22.13 24.07
N ALA A 937 15.19 -23.13 23.79
CA ALA A 937 16.40 -22.98 22.98
C ALA A 937 16.58 -24.21 22.08
N ALA A 938 17.25 -24.03 20.96
CA ALA A 938 17.55 -25.11 20.04
C ALA A 938 18.99 -25.02 19.47
N GLU A 939 19.50 -26.13 18.94
CA GLU A 939 20.79 -26.14 18.24
C GLU A 939 20.65 -25.57 16.82
N HIS A 940 19.50 -25.79 16.20
CA HIS A 940 19.07 -25.18 14.95
C HIS A 940 18.02 -24.15 15.26
N THR A 941 17.96 -23.08 14.48
CA THR A 941 17.01 -22.02 14.72
C THR A 941 15.56 -22.48 14.47
N PHE A 942 14.63 -21.78 15.11
CA PHE A 942 13.20 -22.04 15.03
C PHE A 942 12.43 -20.70 14.93
N SER A 943 11.15 -20.78 14.63
CA SER A 943 10.28 -19.62 14.75
C SER A 943 9.47 -19.71 16.05
N PHE A 944 9.16 -18.55 16.66
CA PHE A 944 8.23 -18.51 17.78
C PHE A 944 7.18 -17.41 17.58
N ASN A 945 6.04 -17.63 18.24
CA ASN A 945 4.99 -16.64 18.40
C ASN A 945 4.51 -16.70 19.86
N ALA A 946 4.43 -15.55 20.52
CA ALA A 946 3.88 -15.43 21.86
C ALA A 946 2.72 -14.43 21.86
N SER A 947 1.52 -14.87 22.25
CA SER A 947 0.30 -14.08 22.12
C SER A 947 -0.64 -14.32 23.31
N TYR A 948 -1.60 -13.42 23.50
CA TYR A 948 -2.76 -13.67 24.36
C TYR A 948 -3.96 -14.24 23.62
N TYR A 949 -3.83 -14.48 22.30
CA TYR A 949 -4.89 -15.01 21.45
C TYR A 949 -4.49 -16.37 20.89
N THR A 950 -5.46 -17.30 20.81
CA THR A 950 -5.26 -18.57 20.13
C THR A 950 -5.54 -18.41 18.63
N GLN A 951 -5.01 -19.34 17.83
CA GLN A 951 -5.24 -19.35 16.38
C GLN A 951 -6.73 -19.46 16.04
N GLU A 952 -7.50 -20.19 16.84
CA GLU A 952 -8.94 -20.36 16.67
C GLU A 952 -9.68 -19.02 16.90
N VAL A 953 -9.31 -18.26 17.91
CA VAL A 953 -9.88 -16.93 18.20
C VAL A 953 -9.57 -15.96 17.06
N LEU A 954 -8.30 -15.94 16.60
CA LEU A 954 -7.91 -15.10 15.47
C LEU A 954 -8.67 -15.48 14.19
N THR A 955 -8.84 -16.79 13.91
CA THR A 955 -9.54 -17.30 12.72
C THR A 955 -11.04 -16.92 12.69
N GLN A 956 -11.68 -16.87 13.86
CA GLN A 956 -13.15 -16.70 13.98
C GLN A 956 -13.57 -15.24 14.14
N THR A 957 -12.66 -14.36 14.54
CA THR A 957 -12.96 -12.96 14.84
C THR A 957 -12.84 -12.11 13.57
N LYS A 958 -13.82 -11.25 13.35
CA LYS A 958 -13.84 -10.38 12.15
C LYS A 958 -13.12 -9.06 12.35
N HIS A 959 -13.10 -8.54 13.58
CA HIS A 959 -12.50 -7.25 13.87
C HIS A 959 -11.60 -7.32 15.10
N ASN A 960 -10.49 -6.62 15.08
CA ASN A 960 -9.50 -6.61 16.15
C ASN A 960 -10.05 -6.11 17.50
N TYR A 961 -11.06 -5.25 17.50
CA TYR A 961 -11.71 -4.78 18.72
C TYR A 961 -12.64 -5.81 19.37
N GLU A 962 -12.94 -6.91 18.71
CA GLU A 962 -13.78 -8.02 19.19
C GLU A 962 -12.94 -9.14 19.79
N LEU A 963 -11.62 -9.10 19.66
CA LEU A 963 -10.71 -10.12 20.14
C LEU A 963 -10.84 -10.33 21.65
N THR A 964 -10.91 -11.60 22.05
CA THR A 964 -10.98 -12.02 23.45
C THR A 964 -9.71 -12.76 23.85
N GLU A 965 -9.02 -12.26 24.86
CA GLU A 965 -7.78 -12.87 25.35
C GLU A 965 -8.05 -14.24 26.01
N ALA A 966 -7.12 -15.17 25.80
CA ALA A 966 -7.04 -16.43 26.51
C ALA A 966 -6.72 -16.21 28.01
N ASP A 967 -6.93 -17.22 28.82
CA ASP A 967 -6.51 -17.24 30.23
C ASP A 967 -5.00 -17.51 30.42
N SER A 968 -4.28 -17.68 29.32
CA SER A 968 -2.89 -18.12 29.23
C SER A 968 -2.07 -17.19 28.32
N THR A 969 -0.76 -17.20 28.51
CA THR A 969 0.17 -16.79 27.46
C THR A 969 0.36 -17.98 26.52
N VAL A 970 -0.08 -17.83 25.27
CA VAL A 970 0.01 -18.85 24.23
C VAL A 970 1.38 -18.72 23.55
N LEU A 971 2.25 -19.72 23.75
CA LEU A 971 3.56 -19.79 23.11
C LEU A 971 3.57 -20.90 22.07
N CYS A 972 3.74 -20.53 20.81
CA CYS A 972 4.03 -21.46 19.72
C CYS A 972 5.54 -21.43 19.43
N ILE A 973 6.14 -22.61 19.28
CA ILE A 973 7.50 -22.77 18.78
C ILE A 973 7.43 -23.72 17.58
N ASP A 974 7.95 -23.29 16.45
CA ASP A 974 7.74 -23.97 15.17
C ASP A 974 9.05 -24.38 14.52
N HIS A 975 9.08 -25.62 14.00
CA HIS A 975 10.09 -26.05 13.06
C HIS A 975 10.09 -25.18 11.81
N ALA A 976 8.91 -24.99 11.23
CA ALA A 976 8.70 -24.16 10.06
C ALA A 976 7.25 -23.67 9.98
N GLN A 977 7.06 -22.61 9.23
CA GLN A 977 5.76 -22.09 8.76
C GLN A 977 5.79 -21.92 7.24
N ASN A 978 4.63 -22.00 6.60
CA ASN A 978 4.47 -21.64 5.20
C ASN A 978 4.75 -20.15 5.02
N GLY A 979 5.29 -19.73 3.88
CA GLY A 979 5.46 -18.32 3.53
C GLY A 979 4.15 -17.54 3.56
N ILE A 980 4.25 -16.22 3.51
CA ILE A 980 3.12 -15.29 3.50
C ILE A 980 2.67 -14.99 2.07
N GLY A 981 3.62 -14.64 1.18
CA GLY A 981 3.35 -14.30 -0.21
C GLY A 981 2.46 -13.06 -0.39
N SER A 982 1.77 -13.02 -1.54
CA SER A 982 0.82 -11.96 -1.92
C SER A 982 -0.44 -12.53 -2.64
N ASN A 983 -0.83 -13.75 -2.30
CA ASN A 983 -1.86 -14.51 -3.04
C ASN A 983 -3.30 -14.11 -2.70
N SER A 984 -3.52 -13.01 -2.00
CA SER A 984 -4.86 -12.40 -1.88
C SER A 984 -5.33 -11.85 -3.24
N CYS A 985 -4.40 -11.28 -4.03
CA CYS A 985 -4.60 -10.93 -5.43
C CYS A 985 -3.28 -11.01 -6.19
N GLY A 986 -2.66 -12.19 -6.25
CA GLY A 986 -1.34 -12.38 -6.86
C GLY A 986 -0.99 -13.85 -7.04
N PRO A 987 0.26 -14.15 -7.39
CA PRO A 987 0.71 -15.51 -7.56
C PRO A 987 0.73 -16.27 -6.23
N VAL A 988 0.71 -17.59 -6.33
CA VAL A 988 0.93 -18.47 -5.18
C VAL A 988 2.34 -18.28 -4.61
N VAL A 989 2.49 -18.57 -3.32
CA VAL A 989 3.78 -18.51 -2.62
C VAL A 989 4.82 -19.33 -3.39
N LEU A 990 6.03 -18.78 -3.56
CA LEU A 990 7.12 -19.45 -4.25
C LEU A 990 7.50 -20.78 -3.57
N ASP A 991 7.88 -21.77 -4.35
CA ASP A 991 8.16 -23.13 -3.86
C ASP A 991 9.20 -23.16 -2.73
N GLU A 992 10.20 -22.28 -2.77
CA GLU A 992 11.24 -22.16 -1.74
C GLU A 992 10.74 -21.67 -0.38
N TYR A 993 9.59 -20.99 -0.34
CA TYR A 993 8.97 -20.49 0.89
C TYR A 993 7.81 -21.36 1.37
N ARG A 994 7.45 -22.40 0.61
CA ARG A 994 6.41 -23.34 1.00
C ARG A 994 6.91 -24.32 2.04
N PHE A 995 6.05 -24.75 2.95
CA PHE A 995 6.34 -25.82 3.88
C PHE A 995 5.89 -27.16 3.27
N SER A 996 6.59 -27.58 2.22
CA SER A 996 6.28 -28.77 1.41
C SER A 996 7.03 -30.04 1.86
N GLU A 997 7.86 -29.97 2.90
CA GLU A 997 8.61 -31.10 3.44
C GLU A 997 7.66 -32.19 3.95
N ASN A 998 7.85 -33.44 3.47
CA ASN A 998 7.07 -34.60 3.93
C ASN A 998 7.74 -35.34 5.10
N GLU A 999 9.05 -35.21 5.27
CA GLU A 999 9.80 -35.80 6.39
C GLU A 999 10.74 -34.74 6.97
N PHE A 1000 10.63 -34.46 8.27
CA PHE A 1000 11.44 -33.46 8.95
C PHE A 1000 11.66 -33.81 10.41
N ARG A 1001 12.62 -33.12 11.04
CA ARG A 1001 12.96 -33.30 12.46
C ARG A 1001 13.07 -31.95 13.15
N PHE A 1002 12.44 -31.85 14.33
CA PHE A 1002 12.45 -30.67 15.20
C PHE A 1002 13.04 -31.01 16.57
N ASP A 1003 14.19 -30.43 16.91
CA ASP A 1003 14.87 -30.59 18.19
C ASP A 1003 14.87 -29.26 18.94
N PHE A 1004 14.48 -29.27 20.22
CA PHE A 1004 14.49 -28.10 21.12
C PHE A 1004 14.64 -28.52 22.56
N THR A 1005 14.92 -27.54 23.46
CA THR A 1005 15.01 -27.74 24.92
C THR A 1005 14.15 -26.73 25.64
N LEU A 1006 13.31 -27.22 26.57
CA LEU A 1006 12.51 -26.43 27.50
C LEU A 1006 13.22 -26.36 28.83
N VAL A 1007 13.36 -25.16 29.35
CA VAL A 1007 14.05 -24.91 30.65
C VAL A 1007 13.20 -24.02 31.54
N PRO A 1008 12.38 -24.59 32.43
CA PRO A 1008 11.73 -23.81 33.46
C PRO A 1008 12.78 -23.31 34.47
N PHE A 1009 12.64 -22.07 34.90
CA PHE A 1009 13.60 -21.46 35.80
C PHE A 1009 12.93 -20.54 36.81
N VAL A 1010 13.63 -20.32 37.96
CA VAL A 1010 13.28 -19.31 38.98
C VAL A 1010 14.48 -18.41 39.16
N ARG A 1011 14.28 -17.13 39.14
CA ARG A 1011 15.31 -16.12 39.43
C ARG A 1011 15.28 -15.86 40.95
N GLY A 1012 16.44 -16.01 41.62
CA GLY A 1012 16.59 -15.85 43.05
C GLY A 1012 16.52 -14.41 43.57
#